data_e765873f0afc0d76eda08b7153d76f18
#
_entry.id   e765873f0afc0d76eda08b7153d76f18
#
_cell.length_a   1.000
_cell.length_b   1.000
_cell.length_c   1.000
_cell.angle_alpha   90.00
_cell.angle_beta   90.00
_cell.angle_gamma   90.00
#
_symmetry.space_group_name_H-M   'P 1'
#
loop_
_entity.id
_entity.type
_entity.pdbx_description
1 polymer ?
#
loop_
_entity_poly.entity_id
_entity_poly.type
_entity_poly.pdbx_seq_one_letter_code
_entity_poly.pdbx_strand_id
1 'polypeptide(L)'
;MSESEGIDARPYRAVVTGAAGFIGSHLVEALLELGHEVVGIDAFTSSYPAALKRSNIAAASAHPCFDLLPADLNELDLVEVLRPDDVIFHLGGQPGVRASWGKDFVDYTRANIDATQRVLEAARTRQAARIVFASSSSVYGDAPLPMREDGPLHPVSPYGVTKLTAELLGLVYWKAFGLPVVPLRFFSVYGPRQRPDMAFNRFIDAIAQGKPIVVFGDGSQRRDFTYVGDVVAALLAAAAHGRPGEPINVGGGSTVTLAQSIAIIERRIGRKAFIEQNPAPPGDARDTQAATDRLHALGAMPRVRIEDGLAQQVDWQLRSMPRQVSRGAVAGAPPTQRARSGSAPRILLYSHDTYGLGHLRRNTTIAHGLVQRSPELEVTLLTGSPMAERWPFPDGVSIVRLPPVVKVGAEEYQPVQARSMSAVRAERAGIIASTLLRVRPDVFLVDHAPLGMKGELGLALKMAREELPDTRVVLGLRDVLDEPDVVRATWSAQGVYQILETAYDQIIVYGSRELFDAASEYGIPDSVARRVQFSGYLAKDRGLEQSIDGRETWAQARRTGDRRVLVMGGGGGDAAPMLLAAIQAWDSLRYLLHGEAVIVVGPLMAPVDRAEVERMGSQVAGVQVIRSSTTMLSLVAAADLIVSMGGYNSVVEAVAARKPLVICPRTAPRREQLMRAEIMARLGLAQVARLDGDGDVAARIADAMVAALKAGPPPAHAWRSIDLRGTERVADLLLEMTAPVSVQVAA
;
A
#
# COMPACT_ATOMS: atom_id res chain seq x y z
N MET A 1 -40.90 -26.74 21.34
CA MET A 1 -40.59 -25.92 20.17
C MET A 1 -41.12 -24.53 20.49
N SER A 2 -40.28 -23.70 21.13
CA SER A 2 -40.59 -22.31 21.45
C SER A 2 -40.45 -21.47 20.16
N GLU A 3 -41.48 -20.68 19.87
CA GLU A 3 -41.43 -19.65 18.85
C GLU A 3 -40.18 -18.79 19.06
N SER A 4 -39.36 -18.62 17.99
CA SER A 4 -38.21 -17.76 18.02
C SER A 4 -38.68 -16.30 18.14
N GLU A 5 -38.63 -15.74 19.33
CA GLU A 5 -38.83 -14.31 19.55
C GLU A 5 -37.86 -13.54 18.67
N GLY A 6 -38.37 -12.70 17.77
CA GLY A 6 -37.59 -11.76 16.98
C GLY A 6 -36.84 -10.79 17.91
N ILE A 7 -35.69 -10.25 17.45
CA ILE A 7 -35.02 -9.20 18.20
C ILE A 7 -35.98 -8.01 18.31
N ASP A 8 -36.33 -7.66 19.56
CA ASP A 8 -37.27 -6.58 19.90
C ASP A 8 -36.84 -5.26 19.21
N ALA A 9 -37.78 -4.38 18.89
CA ALA A 9 -37.57 -3.08 18.25
C ALA A 9 -36.74 -2.07 19.12
N ARG A 10 -36.16 -2.54 20.22
CA ARG A 10 -35.30 -1.72 21.10
C ARG A 10 -33.89 -1.56 20.53
N PRO A 11 -33.22 -0.43 20.81
CA PRO A 11 -31.82 -0.28 20.47
C PRO A 11 -30.96 -1.41 21.05
N TYR A 12 -30.10 -2.00 20.21
CA TYR A 12 -29.13 -3.03 20.57
C TYR A 12 -27.71 -2.60 20.20
N ARG A 13 -26.72 -3.31 20.69
CA ARG A 13 -25.33 -3.14 20.25
C ARG A 13 -25.08 -4.01 19.03
N ALA A 14 -24.72 -3.37 17.91
CA ALA A 14 -24.39 -4.02 16.66
C ALA A 14 -22.86 -4.09 16.46
N VAL A 15 -22.35 -5.24 16.08
CA VAL A 15 -20.94 -5.40 15.68
C VAL A 15 -20.88 -5.66 14.17
N VAL A 16 -20.29 -4.73 13.42
CA VAL A 16 -20.22 -4.81 11.95
C VAL A 16 -18.77 -5.08 11.54
N THR A 17 -18.47 -6.27 11.03
CA THR A 17 -17.17 -6.56 10.43
C THR A 17 -17.15 -6.15 8.96
N GLY A 18 -16.02 -5.63 8.45
CA GLY A 18 -15.98 -4.99 7.12
C GLY A 18 -16.71 -3.64 7.10
N ALA A 19 -16.75 -2.94 8.23
CA ALA A 19 -17.53 -1.73 8.46
C ALA A 19 -17.20 -0.57 7.52
N ALA A 20 -15.94 -0.41 7.13
CA ALA A 20 -15.51 0.62 6.18
C ALA A 20 -15.65 0.20 4.70
N GLY A 21 -16.13 -1.02 4.44
CA GLY A 21 -16.37 -1.56 3.10
C GLY A 21 -17.59 -0.95 2.42
N PHE A 22 -17.86 -1.40 1.20
CA PHE A 22 -18.98 -0.94 0.38
C PHE A 22 -20.33 -1.12 1.11
N ILE A 23 -20.72 -2.36 1.43
CA ILE A 23 -21.99 -2.66 2.08
C ILE A 23 -21.95 -2.25 3.56
N GLY A 24 -20.82 -2.54 4.24
CA GLY A 24 -20.67 -2.27 5.67
C GLY A 24 -20.86 -0.81 6.05
N SER A 25 -20.33 0.13 5.26
CA SER A 25 -20.48 1.55 5.55
C SER A 25 -21.93 2.07 5.43
N HIS A 26 -22.72 1.53 4.50
CA HIS A 26 -24.15 1.85 4.41
C HIS A 26 -24.92 1.24 5.58
N LEU A 27 -24.57 0.01 5.99
CA LEU A 27 -25.21 -0.64 7.13
C LEU A 27 -24.91 0.10 8.44
N VAL A 28 -23.66 0.52 8.66
CA VAL A 28 -23.27 1.31 9.86
C VAL A 28 -24.11 2.58 9.94
N GLU A 29 -24.24 3.34 8.86
CA GLU A 29 -25.06 4.56 8.83
C GLU A 29 -26.52 4.25 9.16
N ALA A 30 -27.12 3.22 8.54
CA ALA A 30 -28.49 2.82 8.80
C ALA A 30 -28.74 2.37 10.25
N LEU A 31 -27.81 1.65 10.87
CA LEU A 31 -27.89 1.25 12.27
C LEU A 31 -27.82 2.46 13.21
N LEU A 32 -26.94 3.41 12.94
CA LEU A 32 -26.83 4.66 13.72
C LEU A 32 -28.09 5.52 13.59
N GLU A 33 -28.67 5.63 12.38
CA GLU A 33 -29.94 6.34 12.16
C GLU A 33 -31.12 5.70 12.93
N LEU A 34 -31.07 4.37 13.13
CA LEU A 34 -32.04 3.65 13.97
C LEU A 34 -31.76 3.74 15.47
N GLY A 35 -30.69 4.40 15.88
CA GLY A 35 -30.33 4.64 17.29
C GLY A 35 -29.60 3.49 17.97
N HIS A 36 -29.01 2.56 17.21
CA HIS A 36 -28.17 1.48 17.76
C HIS A 36 -26.76 1.96 18.15
N GLU A 37 -26.15 1.31 19.15
CA GLU A 37 -24.69 1.39 19.41
C GLU A 37 -24.00 0.50 18.37
N VAL A 38 -23.00 1.03 17.67
CA VAL A 38 -22.32 0.29 16.60
C VAL A 38 -20.82 0.21 16.84
N VAL A 39 -20.28 -1.00 16.82
CA VAL A 39 -18.84 -1.26 16.78
C VAL A 39 -18.47 -1.75 15.37
N GLY A 40 -17.71 -0.95 14.66
CA GLY A 40 -17.20 -1.30 13.34
C GLY A 40 -15.80 -1.92 13.44
N ILE A 41 -15.57 -3.06 12.77
CA ILE A 41 -14.26 -3.69 12.65
C ILE A 41 -13.87 -3.73 11.19
N ASP A 42 -12.74 -3.14 10.80
CA ASP A 42 -12.20 -3.23 9.44
C ASP A 42 -10.67 -3.24 9.47
N ALA A 43 -10.06 -4.16 8.77
CA ALA A 43 -8.60 -4.26 8.65
C ALA A 43 -8.01 -3.24 7.65
N PHE A 44 -8.84 -2.46 6.98
CA PHE A 44 -8.43 -1.54 5.91
C PHE A 44 -7.51 -2.21 4.87
N THR A 45 -7.79 -3.49 4.57
CA THR A 45 -7.01 -4.28 3.63
C THR A 45 -6.86 -3.59 2.28
N SER A 46 -5.80 -3.93 1.56
CA SER A 46 -5.39 -3.33 0.30
C SER A 46 -6.19 -3.76 -0.95
N SER A 47 -7.31 -4.46 -0.77
CA SER A 47 -8.19 -4.83 -1.91
C SER A 47 -8.61 -3.62 -2.75
N TYR A 48 -8.68 -2.43 -2.16
CA TYR A 48 -8.79 -1.11 -2.81
C TYR A 48 -8.29 -0.01 -1.83
N PRO A 49 -8.02 1.23 -2.31
CA PRO A 49 -7.36 2.26 -1.51
C PRO A 49 -8.02 2.50 -0.15
N ALA A 50 -7.24 2.41 0.94
CA ALA A 50 -7.72 2.63 2.30
C ALA A 50 -8.34 4.03 2.49
N ALA A 51 -7.90 5.03 1.73
CA ALA A 51 -8.51 6.36 1.74
C ALA A 51 -9.99 6.35 1.35
N LEU A 52 -10.39 5.51 0.37
CA LEU A 52 -11.80 5.34 0.01
C LEU A 52 -12.60 4.68 1.14
N LYS A 53 -12.02 3.68 1.81
CA LYS A 53 -12.64 3.07 3.00
C LYS A 53 -12.80 4.08 4.12
N ARG A 54 -11.78 4.89 4.40
CA ARG A 54 -11.86 5.98 5.41
C ARG A 54 -12.93 7.00 5.04
N SER A 55 -13.00 7.40 3.76
CA SER A 55 -14.05 8.29 3.26
C SER A 55 -15.46 7.69 3.42
N ASN A 56 -15.62 6.39 3.18
CA ASN A 56 -16.90 5.71 3.33
C ASN A 56 -17.45 5.76 4.76
N ILE A 57 -16.59 5.73 5.76
CA ILE A 57 -16.96 5.66 7.18
C ILE A 57 -16.78 7.00 7.93
N ALA A 58 -16.33 8.07 7.23
CA ALA A 58 -15.99 9.33 7.85
C ALA A 58 -17.15 9.99 8.60
N ALA A 59 -18.35 9.96 8.02
CA ALA A 59 -19.57 10.51 8.65
C ALA A 59 -19.92 9.74 9.93
N ALA A 60 -19.89 8.41 9.88
CA ALA A 60 -20.16 7.55 11.03
C ALA A 60 -19.11 7.73 12.14
N SER A 61 -17.83 7.94 11.79
CA SER A 61 -16.74 8.12 12.76
C SER A 61 -16.91 9.38 13.64
N ALA A 62 -17.74 10.32 13.26
CA ALA A 62 -18.09 11.49 14.04
C ALA A 62 -19.31 11.26 14.97
N HIS A 63 -19.97 10.10 14.87
CA HIS A 63 -21.18 9.81 15.63
C HIS A 63 -20.85 9.26 17.03
N PRO A 64 -21.47 9.76 18.12
CA PRO A 64 -21.11 9.38 19.50
C PRO A 64 -21.42 7.91 19.84
N CYS A 65 -22.31 7.23 19.09
CA CYS A 65 -22.65 5.83 19.27
C CYS A 65 -21.88 4.91 18.30
N PHE A 66 -20.77 5.36 17.70
CA PHE A 66 -19.94 4.56 16.79
C PHE A 66 -18.50 4.46 17.28
N ASP A 67 -18.04 3.23 17.47
CA ASP A 67 -16.63 2.92 17.73
C ASP A 67 -16.03 2.15 16.56
N LEU A 68 -14.86 2.58 16.06
CA LEU A 68 -14.14 1.93 14.98
C LEU A 68 -12.89 1.24 15.52
N LEU A 69 -12.80 -0.07 15.28
CA LEU A 69 -11.61 -0.89 15.57
C LEU A 69 -10.87 -1.21 14.24
N PRO A 70 -9.77 -0.52 13.93
CA PRO A 70 -8.98 -0.78 12.72
C PRO A 70 -8.08 -2.00 12.92
N ALA A 71 -8.65 -3.21 12.82
CA ALA A 71 -7.96 -4.46 13.12
C ALA A 71 -8.35 -5.60 12.18
N ASP A 72 -7.43 -6.56 11.99
CA ASP A 72 -7.69 -7.84 11.31
C ASP A 72 -8.39 -8.79 12.28
N LEU A 73 -9.51 -9.39 11.86
CA LEU A 73 -10.27 -10.37 12.63
C LEU A 73 -9.41 -11.58 13.05
N ASN A 74 -8.37 -11.90 12.29
CA ASN A 74 -7.45 -13.00 12.60
C ASN A 74 -6.42 -12.64 13.67
N GLU A 75 -6.26 -11.38 14.01
CA GLU A 75 -5.28 -10.90 14.99
C GLU A 75 -5.95 -10.32 16.24
N LEU A 76 -7.23 -9.94 16.13
CA LEU A 76 -8.00 -9.33 17.22
C LEU A 76 -8.49 -10.40 18.21
N ASP A 77 -8.45 -10.11 19.50
CA ASP A 77 -9.15 -10.90 20.52
C ASP A 77 -10.65 -10.55 20.48
N LEU A 78 -11.39 -11.31 19.68
CA LEU A 78 -12.82 -11.09 19.49
C LEU A 78 -13.64 -11.39 20.76
N VAL A 79 -13.13 -12.24 21.67
CA VAL A 79 -13.82 -12.53 22.92
C VAL A 79 -13.83 -11.30 23.85
N GLU A 80 -12.77 -10.50 23.83
CA GLU A 80 -12.72 -9.25 24.59
C GLU A 80 -13.59 -8.13 23.97
N VAL A 81 -13.78 -8.15 22.64
CA VAL A 81 -14.58 -7.14 21.93
C VAL A 81 -16.08 -7.40 22.03
N LEU A 82 -16.51 -8.65 21.89
CA LEU A 82 -17.91 -9.03 21.89
C LEU A 82 -18.51 -9.01 23.31
N ARG A 83 -19.77 -8.62 23.41
CA ARG A 83 -20.58 -8.65 24.63
C ARG A 83 -21.70 -9.68 24.50
N PRO A 84 -22.26 -10.16 25.62
CA PRO A 84 -23.52 -10.89 25.55
C PRO A 84 -24.59 -10.07 24.84
N ASP A 85 -25.48 -10.76 24.12
CA ASP A 85 -26.61 -10.17 23.38
C ASP A 85 -26.23 -9.26 22.19
N ASP A 86 -24.96 -9.18 21.78
CA ASP A 86 -24.57 -8.49 20.55
C ASP A 86 -25.26 -9.08 19.31
N VAL A 87 -25.65 -8.19 18.38
CA VAL A 87 -26.07 -8.54 17.04
C VAL A 87 -24.90 -8.34 16.08
N ILE A 88 -24.39 -9.41 15.50
CA ILE A 88 -23.20 -9.40 14.68
C ILE A 88 -23.58 -9.43 13.19
N PHE A 89 -23.12 -8.43 12.43
CA PHE A 89 -23.20 -8.41 10.97
C PHE A 89 -21.81 -8.73 10.40
N HIS A 90 -21.61 -10.00 10.02
CA HIS A 90 -20.33 -10.47 9.53
C HIS A 90 -20.24 -10.26 8.00
N LEU A 91 -19.77 -9.07 7.60
CA LEU A 91 -19.56 -8.66 6.20
C LEU A 91 -18.07 -8.64 5.81
N GLY A 92 -17.17 -8.79 6.79
CA GLY A 92 -15.73 -8.88 6.57
C GLY A 92 -15.38 -10.12 5.76
N GLY A 93 -14.57 -9.96 4.72
CA GLY A 93 -14.12 -11.05 3.88
C GLY A 93 -13.44 -10.56 2.61
N GLN A 94 -12.73 -11.47 1.92
CA GLN A 94 -12.10 -11.20 0.63
C GLN A 94 -13.05 -11.59 -0.50
N PRO A 95 -13.60 -10.62 -1.24
CA PRO A 95 -14.49 -10.89 -2.36
C PRO A 95 -13.75 -10.95 -3.70
N GLY A 96 -14.42 -11.47 -4.73
CA GLY A 96 -13.95 -11.47 -6.11
C GLY A 96 -13.65 -12.86 -6.66
N VAL A 97 -14.36 -13.25 -7.70
CA VAL A 97 -14.24 -14.57 -8.34
C VAL A 97 -12.90 -14.73 -9.05
N ARG A 98 -12.50 -13.71 -9.84
CA ARG A 98 -11.35 -13.80 -10.74
C ARG A 98 -10.00 -13.85 -10.03
N ALA A 99 -9.85 -13.08 -8.96
CA ALA A 99 -8.62 -13.04 -8.18
C ALA A 99 -8.48 -14.23 -7.21
N SER A 100 -9.49 -15.09 -7.08
CA SER A 100 -9.45 -16.22 -6.14
C SER A 100 -8.64 -17.43 -6.62
N TRP A 101 -8.15 -17.40 -7.86
CA TRP A 101 -7.35 -18.48 -8.44
C TRP A 101 -5.86 -18.32 -8.15
N GLY A 102 -5.15 -19.43 -8.08
CA GLY A 102 -3.69 -19.44 -7.94
C GLY A 102 -3.22 -19.15 -6.50
N LYS A 103 -2.10 -18.44 -6.38
CA LYS A 103 -1.44 -18.20 -5.08
C LYS A 103 -2.22 -17.30 -4.12
N ASP A 104 -3.09 -16.45 -4.65
CA ASP A 104 -3.87 -15.52 -3.83
C ASP A 104 -5.05 -16.22 -3.10
N PHE A 105 -5.25 -17.53 -3.35
CA PHE A 105 -6.27 -18.32 -2.67
C PHE A 105 -6.09 -18.37 -1.14
N VAL A 106 -4.85 -18.28 -0.66
CA VAL A 106 -4.55 -18.22 0.78
C VAL A 106 -5.19 -17.01 1.47
N ASP A 107 -5.27 -15.87 0.78
CA ASP A 107 -5.93 -14.67 1.33
C ASP A 107 -7.44 -14.88 1.45
N TYR A 108 -8.01 -15.65 0.52
CA TYR A 108 -9.43 -16.02 0.57
C TYR A 108 -9.74 -17.00 1.68
N THR A 109 -8.89 -17.99 1.93
CA THR A 109 -9.08 -18.92 3.06
C THR A 109 -8.96 -18.20 4.39
N ARG A 110 -7.93 -17.38 4.55
CA ARG A 110 -7.70 -16.58 5.77
C ARG A 110 -8.87 -15.60 6.06
N ALA A 111 -9.32 -14.87 5.04
CA ALA A 111 -10.32 -13.83 5.23
C ALA A 111 -11.77 -14.37 5.28
N ASN A 112 -12.08 -15.48 4.57
CA ASN A 112 -13.44 -15.99 4.46
C ASN A 112 -13.71 -17.20 5.34
N ILE A 113 -12.70 -18.02 5.65
CA ILE A 113 -12.87 -19.26 6.44
C ILE A 113 -12.35 -19.03 7.86
N ASP A 114 -11.05 -18.74 8.02
CA ASP A 114 -10.42 -18.63 9.35
C ASP A 114 -11.05 -17.47 10.14
N ALA A 115 -11.21 -16.30 9.53
CA ALA A 115 -11.85 -15.15 10.18
C ALA A 115 -13.31 -15.44 10.57
N THR A 116 -14.07 -16.14 9.70
CA THR A 116 -15.44 -16.53 10.01
C THR A 116 -15.49 -17.50 11.21
N GLN A 117 -14.61 -18.51 11.23
CA GLN A 117 -14.54 -19.45 12.34
C GLN A 117 -14.24 -18.75 13.66
N ARG A 118 -13.30 -17.79 13.68
CA ARG A 118 -12.98 -17.00 14.88
C ARG A 118 -14.17 -16.16 15.37
N VAL A 119 -14.92 -15.53 14.45
CA VAL A 119 -16.15 -14.79 14.79
C VAL A 119 -17.18 -15.72 15.40
N LEU A 120 -17.40 -16.90 14.81
CA LEU A 120 -18.36 -17.89 15.33
C LEU A 120 -17.97 -18.41 16.73
N GLU A 121 -16.68 -18.70 17.00
CA GLU A 121 -16.21 -19.10 18.32
C GLU A 121 -16.37 -18.00 19.37
N ALA A 122 -16.01 -16.78 19.04
CA ALA A 122 -16.17 -15.67 19.97
C ALA A 122 -17.64 -15.38 20.26
N ALA A 123 -18.50 -15.40 19.22
CA ALA A 123 -19.94 -15.23 19.36
C ALA A 123 -20.58 -16.33 20.22
N ARG A 124 -20.16 -17.58 20.03
CA ARG A 124 -20.59 -18.72 20.87
C ARG A 124 -20.17 -18.52 22.33
N THR A 125 -18.91 -18.12 22.55
CA THR A 125 -18.37 -17.91 23.90
C THR A 125 -19.08 -16.76 24.64
N ARG A 126 -19.44 -15.72 23.92
CA ARG A 126 -20.12 -14.53 24.48
C ARG A 126 -21.66 -14.61 24.41
N GLN A 127 -22.22 -15.68 23.84
CA GLN A 127 -23.66 -15.87 23.73
C GLN A 127 -24.32 -14.71 22.94
N ALA A 128 -23.79 -14.38 21.76
CA ALA A 128 -24.33 -13.35 20.89
C ALA A 128 -25.80 -13.63 20.54
N ALA A 129 -26.64 -12.59 20.51
CA ALA A 129 -28.08 -12.73 20.22
C ALA A 129 -28.33 -13.20 18.79
N ARG A 130 -27.50 -12.78 17.82
CA ARG A 130 -27.64 -13.14 16.42
C ARG A 130 -26.39 -12.87 15.61
N ILE A 131 -26.20 -13.69 14.56
CA ILE A 131 -25.19 -13.44 13.53
C ILE A 131 -25.87 -13.42 12.17
N VAL A 132 -25.80 -12.28 11.47
CA VAL A 132 -26.18 -12.17 10.07
C VAL A 132 -24.91 -12.25 9.24
N PHE A 133 -24.81 -13.27 8.39
CA PHE A 133 -23.58 -13.58 7.67
C PHE A 133 -23.70 -13.33 6.17
N ALA A 134 -22.74 -12.60 5.59
CA ALA A 134 -22.66 -12.36 4.15
C ALA A 134 -22.12 -13.58 3.39
N SER A 135 -23.00 -14.44 2.89
CA SER A 135 -22.70 -15.45 1.88
C SER A 135 -22.77 -14.85 0.46
N SER A 136 -22.82 -15.64 -0.58
CA SER A 136 -22.75 -15.20 -1.98
C SER A 136 -23.55 -16.13 -2.90
N SER A 137 -24.14 -15.59 -3.97
CA SER A 137 -24.69 -16.39 -5.07
C SER A 137 -23.65 -17.28 -5.77
N SER A 138 -22.36 -17.01 -5.59
CA SER A 138 -21.26 -17.85 -6.12
C SER A 138 -21.25 -19.28 -5.55
N VAL A 139 -22.00 -19.55 -4.47
CA VAL A 139 -22.17 -20.90 -3.91
C VAL A 139 -22.98 -21.83 -4.82
N TYR A 140 -23.82 -21.26 -5.70
CA TYR A 140 -24.66 -22.00 -6.62
C TYR A 140 -23.92 -22.52 -7.86
N GLY A 141 -22.91 -21.76 -8.34
CA GLY A 141 -22.27 -22.01 -9.64
C GLY A 141 -23.27 -21.86 -10.80
N ASP A 142 -23.35 -22.87 -11.67
CA ASP A 142 -24.24 -22.92 -12.84
C ASP A 142 -25.58 -23.63 -12.52
N ALA A 143 -26.17 -23.36 -11.36
CA ALA A 143 -27.43 -23.95 -10.95
C ALA A 143 -28.61 -23.48 -11.84
N PRO A 144 -29.73 -24.29 -11.94
CA PRO A 144 -30.91 -23.88 -12.64
C PRO A 144 -31.52 -22.57 -12.13
N LEU A 145 -32.11 -21.79 -13.05
CA LEU A 145 -32.74 -20.51 -12.73
C LEU A 145 -34.27 -20.67 -12.52
N PRO A 146 -34.87 -19.93 -11.60
CA PRO A 146 -34.20 -19.10 -10.58
C PRO A 146 -33.47 -19.95 -9.54
N MET A 147 -32.31 -19.47 -9.05
CA MET A 147 -31.54 -20.13 -8.02
C MET A 147 -32.28 -20.11 -6.69
N ARG A 148 -32.60 -21.30 -6.16
CA ARG A 148 -33.39 -21.49 -4.92
C ARG A 148 -32.45 -21.84 -3.76
N GLU A 149 -32.82 -21.42 -2.56
CA GLU A 149 -32.01 -21.66 -1.35
C GLU A 149 -31.93 -23.15 -0.98
N ASP A 150 -32.92 -23.93 -1.37
CA ASP A 150 -33.00 -25.39 -1.22
C ASP A 150 -32.38 -26.15 -2.41
N GLY A 151 -31.91 -25.43 -3.42
CA GLY A 151 -31.31 -26.01 -4.62
C GLY A 151 -29.85 -26.48 -4.41
N PRO A 152 -29.23 -27.08 -5.46
CA PRO A 152 -27.88 -27.59 -5.39
C PRO A 152 -26.86 -26.48 -5.26
N LEU A 153 -25.78 -26.77 -4.51
CA LEU A 153 -24.65 -25.87 -4.28
C LEU A 153 -23.41 -26.46 -4.94
N HIS A 154 -23.04 -25.92 -6.10
CA HIS A 154 -21.91 -26.37 -6.93
C HIS A 154 -21.02 -25.20 -7.35
N PRO A 155 -20.25 -24.61 -6.39
CA PRO A 155 -19.40 -23.46 -6.71
C PRO A 155 -18.39 -23.79 -7.81
N VAL A 156 -18.26 -22.89 -8.80
CA VAL A 156 -17.37 -23.03 -9.95
C VAL A 156 -16.11 -22.16 -9.83
N SER A 157 -15.87 -21.59 -8.65
CA SER A 157 -14.68 -20.78 -8.37
C SER A 157 -14.16 -21.01 -6.95
N PRO A 158 -12.85 -20.83 -6.71
CA PRO A 158 -12.28 -20.92 -5.36
C PRO A 158 -12.97 -19.96 -4.36
N TYR A 159 -13.32 -18.75 -4.78
CA TYR A 159 -14.12 -17.81 -3.97
C TYR A 159 -15.48 -18.42 -3.55
N GLY A 160 -16.22 -18.99 -4.50
CA GLY A 160 -17.48 -19.66 -4.21
C GLY A 160 -17.33 -20.80 -3.19
N VAL A 161 -16.25 -21.58 -3.29
CA VAL A 161 -15.90 -22.64 -2.32
C VAL A 161 -15.67 -22.04 -0.93
N THR A 162 -14.88 -20.96 -0.80
CA THR A 162 -14.64 -20.35 0.52
C THR A 162 -15.90 -19.78 1.15
N LYS A 163 -16.79 -19.19 0.36
CA LYS A 163 -18.08 -18.68 0.86
C LYS A 163 -19.03 -19.80 1.26
N LEU A 164 -19.06 -20.90 0.52
CA LEU A 164 -19.82 -22.09 0.89
C LEU A 164 -19.28 -22.73 2.18
N THR A 165 -17.97 -22.85 2.32
CA THR A 165 -17.33 -23.36 3.54
C THR A 165 -17.71 -22.53 4.76
N ALA A 166 -17.64 -21.20 4.65
CA ALA A 166 -18.00 -20.29 5.72
C ALA A 166 -19.50 -20.39 6.09
N GLU A 167 -20.38 -20.52 5.10
CA GLU A 167 -21.81 -20.74 5.30
C GLU A 167 -22.07 -22.05 6.04
N LEU A 168 -21.42 -23.15 5.60
CA LEU A 168 -21.54 -24.46 6.24
C LEU A 168 -21.01 -24.45 7.68
N LEU A 169 -19.92 -23.75 7.98
CA LEU A 169 -19.45 -23.53 9.35
C LEU A 169 -20.54 -22.89 10.20
N GLY A 170 -21.16 -21.79 9.75
CA GLY A 170 -22.26 -21.13 10.45
C GLY A 170 -23.43 -22.10 10.76
N LEU A 171 -23.81 -22.94 9.78
CA LEU A 171 -24.86 -23.95 9.96
C LEU A 171 -24.47 -25.06 10.95
N VAL A 172 -23.19 -25.45 10.99
CA VAL A 172 -22.68 -26.41 11.99
C VAL A 172 -22.75 -25.82 13.39
N TYR A 173 -22.33 -24.56 13.58
CA TYR A 173 -22.43 -23.89 14.88
C TYR A 173 -23.89 -23.71 15.34
N TRP A 174 -24.82 -23.44 14.43
CA TRP A 174 -26.24 -23.43 14.74
C TRP A 174 -26.72 -24.79 15.21
N LYS A 175 -26.45 -25.85 14.45
CA LYS A 175 -26.92 -27.21 14.78
C LYS A 175 -26.29 -27.76 16.06
N ALA A 176 -24.99 -27.51 16.29
CA ALA A 176 -24.25 -28.09 17.40
C ALA A 176 -24.43 -27.29 18.71
N PHE A 177 -24.52 -25.98 18.64
CA PHE A 177 -24.47 -25.10 19.80
C PHE A 177 -25.70 -24.16 19.91
N GLY A 178 -26.61 -24.19 18.97
CA GLY A 178 -27.78 -23.28 18.96
C GLY A 178 -27.43 -21.84 18.63
N LEU A 179 -26.19 -21.56 18.14
CA LEU A 179 -25.78 -20.19 17.80
C LEU A 179 -26.64 -19.64 16.64
N PRO A 180 -27.39 -18.54 16.82
CA PRO A 180 -28.40 -18.12 15.85
C PRO A 180 -27.78 -17.41 14.63
N VAL A 181 -27.32 -18.20 13.65
CA VAL A 181 -26.69 -17.72 12.39
C VAL A 181 -27.72 -17.67 11.27
N VAL A 182 -27.81 -16.55 10.57
CA VAL A 182 -28.65 -16.33 9.39
C VAL A 182 -27.77 -15.98 8.18
N PRO A 183 -27.52 -16.92 7.24
CA PRO A 183 -26.74 -16.66 6.05
C PRO A 183 -27.56 -15.90 4.99
N LEU A 184 -26.98 -14.84 4.41
CA LEU A 184 -27.55 -14.09 3.29
C LEU A 184 -26.71 -14.29 2.03
N ARG A 185 -27.26 -14.89 0.99
CA ARG A 185 -26.59 -15.12 -0.30
C ARG A 185 -26.80 -13.91 -1.19
N PHE A 186 -25.83 -12.99 -1.17
CA PHE A 186 -25.88 -11.78 -1.99
C PHE A 186 -25.69 -12.10 -3.46
N PHE A 187 -26.57 -11.55 -4.30
CA PHE A 187 -26.38 -11.47 -5.75
C PHE A 187 -25.54 -10.24 -6.10
N SER A 188 -25.53 -9.79 -7.36
CA SER A 188 -24.61 -8.73 -7.79
C SER A 188 -24.97 -7.37 -7.19
N VAL A 189 -24.32 -6.99 -6.08
CA VAL A 189 -24.61 -5.73 -5.38
C VAL A 189 -24.00 -4.53 -6.11
N TYR A 190 -24.79 -3.45 -6.26
CA TYR A 190 -24.36 -2.21 -6.90
C TYR A 190 -24.91 -0.99 -6.14
N GLY A 191 -24.37 0.20 -6.42
CA GLY A 191 -24.80 1.46 -5.80
C GLY A 191 -23.62 2.38 -5.43
N PRO A 192 -23.89 3.52 -4.79
CA PRO A 192 -22.86 4.42 -4.27
C PRO A 192 -21.83 3.70 -3.41
N ARG A 193 -20.59 4.14 -3.41
CA ARG A 193 -19.43 3.51 -2.72
C ARG A 193 -19.08 2.10 -3.24
N GLN A 194 -19.61 1.67 -4.40
CA GLN A 194 -19.20 0.42 -5.02
C GLN A 194 -17.68 0.42 -5.25
N ARG A 195 -17.02 -0.70 -4.96
CA ARG A 195 -15.57 -0.81 -5.04
C ARG A 195 -15.04 -0.51 -6.44
N PRO A 196 -13.85 0.11 -6.56
CA PRO A 196 -13.26 0.49 -7.85
C PRO A 196 -12.98 -0.67 -8.81
N ASP A 197 -12.79 -1.90 -8.28
CA ASP A 197 -12.55 -3.11 -9.07
C ASP A 197 -13.83 -3.71 -9.68
N MET A 198 -15.02 -3.28 -9.25
CA MET A 198 -16.29 -3.81 -9.73
C MET A 198 -16.73 -3.17 -11.05
N ALA A 199 -17.51 -3.92 -11.81
CA ALA A 199 -17.83 -3.59 -13.21
C ALA A 199 -18.46 -2.20 -13.39
N PHE A 200 -19.53 -1.87 -12.65
CA PHE A 200 -20.20 -0.59 -12.84
C PHE A 200 -19.34 0.60 -12.44
N ASN A 201 -18.57 0.50 -11.35
CA ASN A 201 -17.64 1.55 -10.98
C ASN A 201 -16.62 1.79 -12.09
N ARG A 202 -16.01 0.74 -12.64
CA ARG A 202 -15.06 0.83 -13.76
C ARG A 202 -15.69 1.40 -15.02
N PHE A 203 -16.93 1.00 -15.34
CA PHE A 203 -17.63 1.48 -16.54
C PHE A 203 -17.97 2.96 -16.42
N ILE A 204 -18.51 3.39 -15.29
CA ILE A 204 -18.84 4.79 -15.03
C ILE A 204 -17.58 5.65 -15.15
N ASP A 205 -16.48 5.22 -14.52
CA ASP A 205 -15.20 5.94 -14.55
C ASP A 205 -14.66 6.06 -15.99
N ALA A 206 -14.62 4.95 -16.73
CA ALA A 206 -14.10 4.93 -18.09
C ALA A 206 -14.97 5.74 -19.06
N ILE A 207 -16.31 5.57 -19.01
CA ILE A 207 -17.22 6.31 -19.89
C ILE A 207 -17.15 7.82 -19.61
N ALA A 208 -17.13 8.22 -18.33
CA ALA A 208 -17.00 9.62 -17.94
C ALA A 208 -15.71 10.26 -18.47
N GLN A 209 -14.61 9.49 -18.50
CA GLN A 209 -13.31 9.92 -18.99
C GLN A 209 -13.14 9.73 -20.51
N GLY A 210 -14.08 9.11 -21.21
CA GLY A 210 -13.98 8.79 -22.64
C GLY A 210 -12.96 7.70 -22.96
N LYS A 211 -12.72 6.81 -22.00
CA LYS A 211 -11.83 5.64 -22.14
C LYS A 211 -12.62 4.41 -22.55
N PRO A 212 -11.98 3.41 -23.20
CA PRO A 212 -12.64 2.15 -23.51
C PRO A 212 -13.02 1.38 -22.24
N ILE A 213 -14.15 0.66 -22.30
CA ILE A 213 -14.56 -0.32 -21.30
C ILE A 213 -14.32 -1.73 -21.84
N VAL A 214 -13.79 -2.60 -20.99
CA VAL A 214 -13.60 -4.01 -21.34
C VAL A 214 -14.84 -4.80 -20.93
N VAL A 215 -15.52 -5.37 -21.94
CA VAL A 215 -16.67 -6.27 -21.75
C VAL A 215 -16.23 -7.69 -22.04
N PHE A 216 -16.46 -8.60 -21.11
CA PHE A 216 -16.16 -10.02 -21.28
C PHE A 216 -17.39 -10.73 -21.87
N GLY A 217 -17.19 -11.49 -22.96
CA GLY A 217 -18.29 -12.06 -23.74
C GLY A 217 -18.96 -11.02 -24.64
N ASP A 218 -20.17 -11.32 -25.07
CA ASP A 218 -20.97 -10.49 -26.00
C ASP A 218 -21.86 -9.45 -25.32
N GLY A 219 -21.81 -9.35 -23.99
CA GLY A 219 -22.69 -8.45 -23.20
C GLY A 219 -24.13 -8.95 -23.02
N SER A 220 -24.48 -10.13 -23.54
CA SER A 220 -25.81 -10.75 -23.39
C SER A 220 -26.03 -11.42 -22.04
N GLN A 221 -24.96 -11.64 -21.27
CA GLN A 221 -25.02 -12.28 -19.94
C GLN A 221 -25.97 -11.52 -19.02
N ARG A 222 -26.86 -12.26 -18.36
CA ARG A 222 -27.88 -11.71 -17.46
C ARG A 222 -27.43 -11.82 -16.02
N ARG A 223 -27.62 -10.75 -15.25
CA ARG A 223 -27.32 -10.71 -13.83
C ARG A 223 -28.52 -10.18 -13.05
N ASP A 224 -28.72 -10.77 -11.89
CA ASP A 224 -29.59 -10.21 -10.87
C ASP A 224 -28.79 -9.17 -10.08
N PHE A 225 -29.06 -7.88 -10.33
CA PHE A 225 -28.40 -6.78 -9.66
C PHE A 225 -29.24 -6.28 -8.50
N THR A 226 -28.64 -6.20 -7.31
CA THR A 226 -29.30 -5.76 -6.09
C THR A 226 -28.74 -4.42 -5.63
N TYR A 227 -29.60 -3.43 -5.45
CA TYR A 227 -29.20 -2.12 -4.96
C TYR A 227 -28.70 -2.20 -3.51
N VAL A 228 -27.63 -1.47 -3.16
CA VAL A 228 -27.01 -1.55 -1.82
C VAL A 228 -27.97 -1.20 -0.68
N GLY A 229 -28.89 -0.25 -0.89
CA GLY A 229 -29.92 0.09 0.08
C GLY A 229 -30.90 -1.06 0.35
N ASP A 230 -31.25 -1.83 -0.69
CA ASP A 230 -32.11 -3.04 -0.55
C ASP A 230 -31.35 -4.15 0.18
N VAL A 231 -30.03 -4.27 -0.03
CA VAL A 231 -29.16 -5.19 0.74
C VAL A 231 -29.12 -4.82 2.21
N VAL A 232 -29.01 -3.53 2.54
CA VAL A 232 -29.05 -3.05 3.93
C VAL A 232 -30.40 -3.35 4.58
N ALA A 233 -31.52 -3.13 3.86
CA ALA A 233 -32.85 -3.48 4.35
C ALA A 233 -32.99 -4.99 4.61
N ALA A 234 -32.40 -5.83 3.73
CA ALA A 234 -32.38 -7.30 3.91
C ALA A 234 -31.56 -7.71 5.14
N LEU A 235 -30.40 -7.07 5.38
CA LEU A 235 -29.57 -7.31 6.57
C LEU A 235 -30.31 -6.99 7.87
N LEU A 236 -30.97 -5.85 7.94
CA LEU A 236 -31.76 -5.43 9.10
C LEU A 236 -32.97 -6.35 9.33
N ALA A 237 -33.70 -6.70 8.26
CA ALA A 237 -34.82 -7.64 8.35
C ALA A 237 -34.38 -9.05 8.79
N ALA A 238 -33.24 -9.52 8.31
CA ALA A 238 -32.67 -10.81 8.73
C ALA A 238 -32.22 -10.79 10.19
N ALA A 239 -31.71 -9.67 10.67
CA ALA A 239 -31.40 -9.50 12.09
C ALA A 239 -32.66 -9.58 12.96
N ALA A 240 -33.76 -8.95 12.55
CA ALA A 240 -35.00 -8.92 13.29
C ALA A 240 -35.80 -10.23 13.19
N HIS A 241 -35.92 -10.79 11.99
CA HIS A 241 -36.91 -11.84 11.70
C HIS A 241 -36.36 -13.09 11.02
N GLY A 242 -35.06 -13.10 10.66
CA GLY A 242 -34.44 -14.25 9.99
C GLY A 242 -34.47 -15.51 10.85
N ARG A 243 -34.80 -16.66 10.26
CA ARG A 243 -34.79 -17.94 10.96
C ARG A 243 -33.33 -18.48 11.01
N PRO A 244 -32.79 -18.73 12.19
CA PRO A 244 -31.44 -19.29 12.31
C PRO A 244 -31.32 -20.63 11.54
N GLY A 245 -30.22 -20.79 10.82
CA GLY A 245 -29.94 -21.97 10.03
C GLY A 245 -30.64 -21.99 8.64
N GLU A 246 -31.44 -21.00 8.29
CA GLU A 246 -32.06 -20.89 6.98
C GLU A 246 -31.36 -19.83 6.11
N PRO A 247 -30.64 -20.23 5.03
CA PRO A 247 -30.10 -19.29 4.06
C PRO A 247 -31.17 -18.50 3.33
N ILE A 248 -30.90 -17.24 2.99
CA ILE A 248 -31.85 -16.34 2.30
C ILE A 248 -31.13 -15.70 1.11
N ASN A 249 -31.72 -15.80 -0.08
CA ASN A 249 -31.24 -15.08 -1.25
C ASN A 249 -31.56 -13.59 -1.17
N VAL A 250 -30.57 -12.75 -1.47
CA VAL A 250 -30.74 -11.30 -1.56
C VAL A 250 -30.47 -10.89 -3.01
N GLY A 251 -31.53 -10.91 -3.82
CA GLY A 251 -31.54 -10.52 -5.23
C GLY A 251 -32.40 -9.26 -5.45
N GLY A 252 -32.19 -8.57 -6.56
CA GLY A 252 -32.93 -7.35 -6.94
C GLY A 252 -34.31 -7.57 -7.52
N GLY A 253 -34.74 -8.84 -7.67
CA GLY A 253 -36.06 -9.21 -8.19
C GLY A 253 -36.21 -9.07 -9.71
N SER A 254 -35.23 -8.58 -10.42
CA SER A 254 -35.21 -8.48 -11.89
C SER A 254 -33.82 -8.71 -12.45
N THR A 255 -33.76 -9.34 -13.62
CA THR A 255 -32.50 -9.58 -14.34
C THR A 255 -32.37 -8.65 -15.52
N VAL A 256 -31.18 -8.05 -15.68
CA VAL A 256 -30.84 -7.23 -16.84
C VAL A 256 -29.57 -7.72 -17.49
N THR A 257 -29.42 -7.47 -18.80
CA THR A 257 -28.16 -7.76 -19.48
C THR A 257 -27.10 -6.72 -19.16
N LEU A 258 -25.85 -7.11 -19.29
CA LEU A 258 -24.73 -6.17 -19.12
C LEU A 258 -24.83 -5.01 -20.14
N ALA A 259 -25.25 -5.32 -21.38
CA ALA A 259 -25.47 -4.31 -22.42
C ALA A 259 -26.57 -3.28 -22.03
N GLN A 260 -27.67 -3.72 -21.43
CA GLN A 260 -28.72 -2.83 -20.91
C GLN A 260 -28.18 -1.92 -19.79
N SER A 261 -27.41 -2.48 -18.88
CA SER A 261 -26.80 -1.71 -17.78
C SER A 261 -25.83 -0.64 -18.30
N ILE A 262 -25.01 -0.97 -19.31
CA ILE A 262 -24.11 0.00 -19.99
C ILE A 262 -24.94 1.11 -20.64
N ALA A 263 -26.04 0.78 -21.33
CA ALA A 263 -26.91 1.76 -21.96
C ALA A 263 -27.55 2.74 -20.96
N ILE A 264 -27.86 2.28 -19.74
CA ILE A 264 -28.38 3.15 -18.66
C ILE A 264 -27.27 4.12 -18.20
N ILE A 265 -26.04 3.63 -18.00
CA ILE A 265 -24.89 4.45 -17.61
C ILE A 265 -24.58 5.48 -18.68
N GLU A 266 -24.55 5.09 -19.96
CA GLU A 266 -24.33 6.00 -21.11
C GLU A 266 -25.34 7.16 -21.13
N ARG A 267 -26.63 6.84 -20.98
CA ARG A 267 -27.71 7.84 -20.94
C ARG A 267 -27.53 8.82 -19.78
N ARG A 268 -27.14 8.33 -18.59
CA ARG A 268 -26.95 9.17 -17.41
C ARG A 268 -25.73 10.08 -17.52
N ILE A 269 -24.65 9.60 -18.11
CA ILE A 269 -23.40 10.37 -18.33
C ILE A 269 -23.54 11.29 -19.55
N GLY A 270 -24.40 10.95 -20.53
CA GLY A 270 -24.52 11.68 -21.79
C GLY A 270 -23.40 11.37 -22.80
N ARG A 271 -22.75 10.21 -22.67
CA ARG A 271 -21.64 9.79 -23.53
C ARG A 271 -21.74 8.31 -23.85
N LYS A 272 -21.39 7.94 -25.09
CA LYS A 272 -21.31 6.53 -25.54
C LYS A 272 -20.02 5.89 -25.06
N ALA A 273 -20.12 4.60 -24.71
CA ALA A 273 -19.00 3.76 -24.35
C ALA A 273 -18.21 3.32 -25.58
N PHE A 274 -16.90 3.31 -25.50
CA PHE A 274 -16.04 2.57 -26.42
C PHE A 274 -15.85 1.16 -25.84
N ILE A 275 -16.41 0.13 -26.51
CA ILE A 275 -16.44 -1.24 -25.99
C ILE A 275 -15.33 -2.05 -26.63
N GLU A 276 -14.45 -2.61 -25.80
CA GLU A 276 -13.48 -3.64 -26.16
C GLU A 276 -14.00 -4.99 -25.66
N GLN A 277 -14.24 -5.93 -26.57
CA GLN A 277 -14.71 -7.28 -26.23
C GLN A 277 -13.56 -8.24 -25.96
N ASN A 278 -13.60 -8.95 -24.84
CA ASN A 278 -12.65 -9.99 -24.48
C ASN A 278 -13.40 -11.33 -24.23
N PRO A 279 -12.72 -12.48 -24.41
CA PRO A 279 -13.31 -13.78 -24.08
C PRO A 279 -13.75 -13.85 -22.63
N ALA A 280 -14.84 -14.60 -22.38
CA ALA A 280 -15.32 -14.81 -21.00
C ALA A 280 -14.27 -15.59 -20.17
N PRO A 281 -13.90 -15.12 -18.98
CA PRO A 281 -12.94 -15.81 -18.11
C PRO A 281 -13.61 -17.04 -17.47
N PRO A 282 -12.82 -18.07 -17.09
CA PRO A 282 -13.32 -19.22 -16.37
C PRO A 282 -13.85 -18.84 -14.97
N GLY A 283 -14.87 -19.57 -14.49
CA GLY A 283 -15.40 -19.44 -13.13
C GLY A 283 -16.48 -18.37 -12.92
N ASP A 284 -16.86 -17.64 -13.98
CA ASP A 284 -18.00 -16.69 -13.94
C ASP A 284 -19.27 -17.40 -14.44
N ALA A 285 -20.28 -17.57 -13.60
CA ALA A 285 -21.60 -18.06 -14.04
C ALA A 285 -22.16 -17.15 -15.14
N ARG A 286 -22.73 -17.72 -16.20
CA ARG A 286 -23.23 -16.92 -17.35
C ARG A 286 -24.44 -16.07 -16.95
N ASP A 287 -25.42 -16.69 -16.32
CA ASP A 287 -26.67 -16.06 -15.92
C ASP A 287 -26.95 -16.29 -14.43
N THR A 288 -27.48 -15.28 -13.75
CA THR A 288 -27.90 -15.38 -12.34
C THR A 288 -29.25 -14.75 -12.15
N GLN A 289 -30.14 -15.45 -11.41
CA GLN A 289 -31.47 -14.97 -11.00
C GLN A 289 -31.80 -15.60 -9.64
N ALA A 290 -32.14 -14.78 -8.65
CA ALA A 290 -32.54 -15.24 -7.32
C ALA A 290 -34.00 -15.67 -7.31
N ALA A 291 -34.33 -16.77 -6.64
CA ALA A 291 -35.62 -16.93 -6.04
C ALA A 291 -35.65 -16.11 -4.74
N THR A 292 -36.62 -15.22 -4.58
CA THR A 292 -36.65 -14.25 -3.47
C THR A 292 -37.83 -14.47 -2.51
N ASP A 293 -38.49 -15.64 -2.54
CA ASP A 293 -39.66 -15.94 -1.71
C ASP A 293 -39.36 -15.79 -0.21
N ARG A 294 -38.19 -16.26 0.27
CA ARG A 294 -37.77 -16.12 1.67
C ARG A 294 -37.47 -14.66 2.06
N LEU A 295 -36.90 -13.89 1.16
CA LEU A 295 -36.67 -12.47 1.35
C LEU A 295 -37.96 -11.68 1.49
N HIS A 296 -38.91 -11.98 0.62
CA HIS A 296 -40.27 -11.39 0.67
C HIS A 296 -40.99 -11.73 1.96
N ALA A 297 -40.90 -12.98 2.44
CA ALA A 297 -41.45 -13.40 3.72
C ALA A 297 -40.94 -12.65 4.93
N LEU A 298 -39.68 -12.08 4.84
CA LEU A 298 -39.13 -11.19 5.86
C LEU A 298 -39.60 -9.72 5.74
N GLY A 299 -40.43 -9.40 4.74
CA GLY A 299 -40.85 -8.03 4.45
C GLY A 299 -39.78 -7.17 3.76
N ALA A 300 -38.65 -7.75 3.37
CA ALA A 300 -37.54 -7.06 2.71
C ALA A 300 -37.61 -7.19 1.19
N MET A 301 -38.64 -6.60 0.59
CA MET A 301 -38.79 -6.57 -0.88
C MET A 301 -37.80 -5.55 -1.48
N PRO A 302 -37.07 -5.90 -2.56
CA PRO A 302 -36.28 -4.92 -3.32
C PRO A 302 -37.19 -3.81 -3.86
N ARG A 303 -36.81 -2.56 -3.64
CA ARG A 303 -37.60 -1.37 -3.97
C ARG A 303 -36.99 -0.51 -5.06
N VAL A 304 -35.66 -0.59 -5.24
CA VAL A 304 -34.95 0.29 -6.15
C VAL A 304 -34.77 -0.37 -7.52
N ARG A 305 -35.35 0.25 -8.54
CA ARG A 305 -35.20 -0.20 -9.93
C ARG A 305 -33.75 0.03 -10.38
N ILE A 306 -33.26 -0.80 -11.30
CA ILE A 306 -31.87 -0.73 -11.78
C ILE A 306 -31.55 0.64 -12.40
N GLU A 307 -32.50 1.27 -13.10
CA GLU A 307 -32.34 2.59 -13.69
C GLU A 307 -32.07 3.65 -12.61
N ASP A 308 -32.86 3.63 -11.53
CA ASP A 308 -32.78 4.61 -10.45
C ASP A 308 -31.51 4.40 -9.61
N GLY A 309 -31.17 3.16 -9.29
CA GLY A 309 -29.98 2.81 -8.53
C GLY A 309 -28.69 3.10 -9.29
N LEU A 310 -28.63 2.81 -10.61
CA LEU A 310 -27.50 3.18 -11.45
C LEU A 310 -27.37 4.70 -11.61
N ALA A 311 -28.48 5.43 -11.74
CA ALA A 311 -28.45 6.89 -11.76
C ALA A 311 -27.82 7.45 -10.46
N GLN A 312 -28.23 6.92 -9.29
CA GLN A 312 -27.65 7.31 -8.00
C GLN A 312 -26.14 6.98 -7.92
N GLN A 313 -25.72 5.81 -8.40
CA GLN A 313 -24.32 5.41 -8.41
C GLN A 313 -23.49 6.31 -9.35
N VAL A 314 -23.99 6.60 -10.55
CA VAL A 314 -23.35 7.52 -11.51
C VAL A 314 -23.22 8.90 -10.89
N ASP A 315 -24.28 9.46 -10.33
CA ASP A 315 -24.27 10.79 -9.72
C ASP A 315 -23.30 10.89 -8.54
N TRP A 316 -23.27 9.86 -7.70
CA TRP A 316 -22.33 9.78 -6.59
C TRP A 316 -20.88 9.75 -7.10
N GLN A 317 -20.59 8.91 -8.09
CA GLN A 317 -19.24 8.75 -8.62
C GLN A 317 -18.77 10.00 -9.35
N LEU A 318 -19.64 10.63 -10.16
CA LEU A 318 -19.31 11.89 -10.85
C LEU A 318 -19.08 13.06 -9.87
N ARG A 319 -19.79 13.10 -8.73
CA ARG A 319 -19.53 14.09 -7.67
C ARG A 319 -18.20 13.85 -6.97
N SER A 320 -17.79 12.60 -6.85
CA SER A 320 -16.52 12.18 -6.24
C SER A 320 -15.33 12.30 -7.22
N MET A 321 -15.60 12.43 -8.52
CA MET A 321 -14.58 12.73 -9.52
C MET A 321 -14.19 14.21 -9.44
N PRO A 322 -12.89 14.55 -9.58
CA PRO A 322 -12.48 15.94 -9.73
C PRO A 322 -13.26 16.56 -10.90
N ARG A 323 -13.99 17.63 -10.66
CA ARG A 323 -14.79 18.30 -11.69
C ARG A 323 -13.93 18.69 -12.89
N GLN A 324 -14.08 17.98 -14.00
CA GLN A 324 -13.73 18.53 -15.29
C GLN A 324 -14.73 19.67 -15.59
N VAL A 325 -14.27 20.89 -15.52
CA VAL A 325 -15.05 22.04 -16.01
C VAL A 325 -15.29 21.79 -17.50
N SER A 326 -16.53 21.47 -17.87
CA SER A 326 -16.96 21.34 -19.26
C SER A 326 -16.78 22.67 -19.95
N ARG A 327 -15.74 22.79 -20.77
CA ARG A 327 -15.62 23.88 -21.75
C ARG A 327 -16.49 23.52 -22.95
N GLY A 328 -17.60 24.22 -23.08
CA GLY A 328 -18.34 24.27 -24.32
C GLY A 328 -17.43 24.68 -25.48
N ALA A 329 -17.56 23.97 -26.60
CA ALA A 329 -16.81 24.20 -27.81
C ALA A 329 -17.04 25.61 -28.33
N VAL A 330 -15.99 26.43 -28.34
CA VAL A 330 -15.83 27.59 -29.24
C VAL A 330 -14.49 27.40 -29.92
N ALA A 331 -14.55 27.14 -31.22
CA ALA A 331 -13.37 27.14 -32.07
C ALA A 331 -12.81 28.55 -32.20
N GLY A 332 -11.51 28.73 -32.03
CA GLY A 332 -10.81 29.95 -32.38
C GLY A 332 -9.66 30.31 -31.44
N ALA A 333 -8.45 30.29 -32.00
CA ALA A 333 -7.17 30.82 -31.54
C ALA A 333 -6.37 30.04 -30.52
N PRO A 334 -5.02 29.94 -30.68
CA PRO A 334 -4.13 29.25 -29.76
C PRO A 334 -4.12 29.95 -28.40
N PRO A 335 -4.06 29.19 -27.27
CA PRO A 335 -4.11 29.78 -25.95
C PRO A 335 -2.79 30.47 -25.61
N THR A 336 -2.85 31.79 -25.54
CA THR A 336 -1.87 32.61 -24.84
C THR A 336 -1.83 32.22 -23.35
N GLN A 337 -0.62 32.14 -22.81
CA GLN A 337 -0.29 31.88 -21.40
C GLN A 337 -1.25 32.61 -20.44
N ARG A 338 -2.00 31.86 -19.63
CA ARG A 338 -2.68 32.39 -18.45
C ARG A 338 -1.96 31.90 -17.21
N ALA A 339 -1.37 32.80 -16.49
CA ALA A 339 -0.88 32.63 -15.14
C ALA A 339 -2.00 32.01 -14.26
N ARG A 340 -1.73 30.88 -13.62
CA ARG A 340 -2.60 30.26 -12.61
C ARG A 340 -2.43 31.03 -11.30
N SER A 341 -3.23 32.05 -11.04
CA SER A 341 -3.31 32.65 -9.71
C SER A 341 -4.32 31.86 -8.86
N GLY A 342 -3.86 31.20 -7.77
CA GLY A 342 -4.72 30.71 -6.70
C GLY A 342 -4.92 29.19 -6.54
N SER A 343 -4.22 28.29 -7.27
CA SER A 343 -4.22 26.85 -6.96
C SER A 343 -2.98 26.44 -6.17
N ALA A 344 -3.14 25.55 -5.18
CA ALA A 344 -2.03 24.98 -4.43
C ALA A 344 -0.99 24.36 -5.39
N PRO A 345 0.33 24.51 -5.12
CA PRO A 345 1.36 23.86 -5.92
C PRO A 345 1.25 22.34 -5.85
N ARG A 346 1.66 21.64 -6.94
CA ARG A 346 1.54 20.18 -7.05
C ARG A 346 2.88 19.55 -7.40
N ILE A 347 3.28 18.55 -6.63
CA ILE A 347 4.51 17.80 -6.86
C ILE A 347 4.17 16.32 -7.05
N LEU A 348 4.69 15.73 -8.13
CA LEU A 348 4.61 14.29 -8.39
C LEU A 348 5.98 13.68 -8.14
N LEU A 349 6.04 12.67 -7.26
CA LEU A 349 7.24 11.91 -6.94
C LEU A 349 7.13 10.51 -7.57
N TYR A 350 8.15 10.08 -8.30
CA TYR A 350 8.28 8.70 -8.76
C TYR A 350 9.36 7.98 -7.98
N SER A 351 8.96 6.92 -7.26
CA SER A 351 9.86 6.06 -6.49
C SER A 351 10.24 4.82 -7.31
N HIS A 352 11.55 4.63 -7.53
CA HIS A 352 12.10 3.49 -8.27
C HIS A 352 12.14 2.23 -7.40
N ASP A 353 10.97 1.75 -6.95
CA ASP A 353 10.87 0.60 -6.06
C ASP A 353 10.89 -0.71 -6.85
N THR A 354 12.01 -1.43 -6.78
CA THR A 354 12.18 -2.73 -7.41
C THR A 354 12.63 -3.82 -6.42
N TYR A 355 13.39 -3.45 -5.41
CA TYR A 355 13.84 -4.34 -4.34
C TYR A 355 14.43 -3.51 -3.20
N GLY A 356 13.94 -3.73 -1.99
CA GLY A 356 14.40 -2.98 -0.81
C GLY A 356 13.56 -1.74 -0.50
N LEU A 357 13.77 -1.19 0.69
CA LEU A 357 13.01 -0.04 1.22
C LEU A 357 13.68 1.31 0.93
N GLY A 358 14.86 1.31 0.31
CA GLY A 358 15.71 2.50 0.19
C GLY A 358 15.05 3.66 -0.57
N HIS A 359 14.38 3.35 -1.68
CA HIS A 359 13.70 4.34 -2.51
C HIS A 359 12.44 4.87 -1.83
N LEU A 360 11.61 3.96 -1.29
CA LEU A 360 10.41 4.34 -0.55
C LEU A 360 10.74 5.24 0.64
N ARG A 361 11.73 4.86 1.47
CA ARG A 361 12.20 5.67 2.62
C ARG A 361 12.64 7.06 2.19
N ARG A 362 13.46 7.16 1.15
CA ARG A 362 13.96 8.43 0.64
C ARG A 362 12.84 9.33 0.14
N ASN A 363 11.94 8.82 -0.72
CA ASN A 363 10.83 9.60 -1.22
C ASN A 363 9.85 10.01 -0.12
N THR A 364 9.62 9.18 0.89
CA THR A 364 8.84 9.54 2.09
C THR A 364 9.53 10.66 2.88
N THR A 365 10.85 10.62 3.01
CA THR A 365 11.61 11.68 3.69
C THR A 365 11.49 13.01 2.94
N ILE A 366 11.60 13.00 1.61
CA ILE A 366 11.40 14.19 0.76
C ILE A 366 9.96 14.70 0.88
N ALA A 367 8.97 13.83 0.75
CA ALA A 367 7.55 14.18 0.89
C ALA A 367 7.26 14.82 2.25
N HIS A 368 7.86 14.32 3.31
CA HIS A 368 7.73 14.87 4.65
C HIS A 368 8.32 16.29 4.76
N GLY A 369 9.54 16.48 4.26
CA GLY A 369 10.16 17.80 4.20
C GLY A 369 9.35 18.82 3.40
N LEU A 370 8.70 18.38 2.32
CA LEU A 370 7.81 19.21 1.49
C LEU A 370 6.56 19.64 2.26
N VAL A 371 5.85 18.69 2.87
CA VAL A 371 4.60 18.97 3.61
C VAL A 371 4.86 19.82 4.85
N GLN A 372 5.99 19.63 5.54
CA GLN A 372 6.37 20.48 6.68
C GLN A 372 6.60 21.94 6.29
N ARG A 373 7.16 22.18 5.08
CA ARG A 373 7.46 23.55 4.61
C ARG A 373 6.27 24.25 3.98
N SER A 374 5.38 23.49 3.37
CA SER A 374 4.21 23.99 2.64
C SER A 374 3.03 23.03 2.86
N PRO A 375 2.27 23.19 3.97
CA PRO A 375 1.15 22.32 4.31
C PRO A 375 0.02 22.30 3.27
N GLU A 376 -0.09 23.34 2.45
CA GLU A 376 -1.06 23.45 1.34
C GLU A 376 -0.61 22.69 0.07
N LEU A 377 0.62 22.19 0.02
CA LEU A 377 1.18 21.52 -1.14
C LEU A 377 0.49 20.16 -1.39
N GLU A 378 0.07 19.94 -2.63
CA GLU A 378 -0.44 18.65 -3.07
C GLU A 378 0.73 17.74 -3.51
N VAL A 379 1.06 16.74 -2.70
CA VAL A 379 2.10 15.76 -3.04
C VAL A 379 1.47 14.44 -3.47
N THR A 380 1.86 13.94 -4.65
CA THR A 380 1.47 12.59 -5.11
C THR A 380 2.74 11.73 -5.27
N LEU A 381 2.75 10.55 -4.66
CA LEU A 381 3.86 9.59 -4.74
C LEU A 381 3.44 8.34 -5.54
N LEU A 382 4.17 8.08 -6.63
CA LEU A 382 4.09 6.83 -7.41
C LEU A 382 5.07 5.80 -6.82
N THR A 383 4.59 4.64 -6.38
CA THR A 383 5.45 3.61 -5.79
C THR A 383 5.00 2.19 -6.18
N GLY A 384 5.96 1.31 -6.50
CA GLY A 384 5.75 -0.12 -6.71
C GLY A 384 6.15 -0.98 -5.52
N SER A 385 6.47 -0.36 -4.38
CA SER A 385 6.89 -1.10 -3.18
C SER A 385 5.73 -1.90 -2.58
N PRO A 386 5.90 -3.20 -2.34
CA PRO A 386 4.90 -4.00 -1.63
C PRO A 386 4.69 -3.55 -0.18
N MET A 387 5.66 -2.79 0.37
CA MET A 387 5.59 -2.26 1.74
C MET A 387 4.82 -0.94 1.85
N ALA A 388 4.42 -0.33 0.72
CA ALA A 388 3.73 0.96 0.72
C ALA A 388 2.42 0.96 1.52
N GLU A 389 1.79 -0.21 1.70
CA GLU A 389 0.56 -0.36 2.48
C GLU A 389 0.74 -0.16 3.98
N ARG A 390 1.89 -0.59 4.49
CA ARG A 390 2.23 -0.56 5.91
C ARG A 390 3.18 0.57 6.25
N TRP A 391 3.50 1.41 5.25
CA TRP A 391 4.47 2.47 5.41
C TRP A 391 3.81 3.74 5.94
N PRO A 392 4.33 4.35 7.01
CA PRO A 392 3.79 5.61 7.52
C PRO A 392 4.16 6.74 6.56
N PHE A 393 3.19 7.20 5.78
CA PHE A 393 3.32 8.41 4.96
C PHE A 393 2.85 9.64 5.73
N PRO A 394 3.41 10.83 5.44
CA PRO A 394 2.92 12.07 6.00
C PRO A 394 1.46 12.33 5.60
N ASP A 395 0.70 12.98 6.45
CA ASP A 395 -0.64 13.46 6.10
C ASP A 395 -0.54 14.43 4.91
N GLY A 396 -1.52 14.41 4.01
CA GLY A 396 -1.52 15.24 2.79
C GLY A 396 -0.80 14.63 1.59
N VAL A 397 -0.14 13.46 1.71
CA VAL A 397 0.50 12.75 0.60
C VAL A 397 -0.43 11.71 -0.01
N SER A 398 -0.76 11.87 -1.29
CA SER A 398 -1.54 10.91 -2.08
C SER A 398 -0.64 9.82 -2.65
N ILE A 399 -1.04 8.55 -2.52
CA ILE A 399 -0.24 7.41 -3.00
C ILE A 399 -0.89 6.78 -4.23
N VAL A 400 -0.12 6.64 -5.30
CA VAL A 400 -0.51 5.88 -6.50
C VAL A 400 0.37 4.65 -6.62
N ARG A 401 -0.25 3.49 -6.67
CA ARG A 401 0.46 2.21 -6.70
C ARG A 401 0.75 1.76 -8.11
N LEU A 402 1.98 1.32 -8.30
CA LEU A 402 2.43 0.63 -9.50
C LEU A 402 2.45 -0.88 -9.25
N PRO A 403 2.14 -1.72 -10.25
CA PRO A 403 2.30 -3.16 -10.13
C PRO A 403 3.69 -3.53 -9.60
N PRO A 404 3.78 -4.32 -8.52
CA PRO A 404 5.04 -4.62 -7.87
C PRO A 404 5.90 -5.55 -8.74
N VAL A 405 7.21 -5.30 -8.72
CA VAL A 405 8.23 -6.15 -9.33
C VAL A 405 9.34 -6.41 -8.32
N VAL A 406 9.99 -7.55 -8.41
CA VAL A 406 11.16 -7.90 -7.62
C VAL A 406 12.39 -8.00 -8.52
N LYS A 407 13.52 -7.53 -8.01
CA LYS A 407 14.81 -7.65 -8.66
C LYS A 407 15.43 -9.00 -8.27
N VAL A 408 15.68 -9.86 -9.25
CA VAL A 408 16.24 -11.21 -9.03
C VAL A 408 17.68 -11.35 -9.48
N GLY A 409 18.23 -10.33 -10.14
CA GLY A 409 19.63 -10.27 -10.60
C GLY A 409 20.11 -8.82 -10.74
N ALA A 410 21.32 -8.60 -11.26
CA ALA A 410 21.90 -7.25 -11.38
C ALA A 410 21.00 -6.30 -12.19
N GLU A 411 20.42 -6.78 -13.28
CA GLU A 411 19.50 -6.05 -14.17
C GLU A 411 18.25 -6.88 -14.53
N GLU A 412 17.98 -7.95 -13.76
CA GLU A 412 16.83 -8.82 -13.97
C GLU A 412 15.71 -8.48 -13.00
N TYR A 413 14.50 -8.37 -13.55
CA TYR A 413 13.28 -8.09 -12.82
C TYR A 413 12.23 -9.12 -13.11
N GLN A 414 11.49 -9.56 -12.10
CA GLN A 414 10.36 -10.45 -12.24
C GLN A 414 9.12 -9.81 -11.62
N PRO A 415 7.95 -9.93 -12.29
CA PRO A 415 6.69 -9.54 -11.67
C PRO A 415 6.42 -10.40 -10.44
N VAL A 416 5.87 -9.80 -9.40
CA VAL A 416 5.40 -10.53 -8.20
C VAL A 416 4.23 -11.45 -8.56
N GLN A 417 3.46 -11.10 -9.59
CA GLN A 417 2.35 -11.89 -10.12
C GLN A 417 2.80 -12.68 -11.37
N ALA A 418 2.12 -13.79 -11.68
CA ALA A 418 2.37 -14.63 -12.87
C ALA A 418 1.93 -13.91 -14.17
N ARG A 419 2.67 -12.88 -14.56
CA ARG A 419 2.46 -12.06 -15.77
C ARG A 419 3.78 -11.84 -16.49
N SER A 420 3.73 -11.55 -17.79
CA SER A 420 4.97 -11.21 -18.51
C SER A 420 5.53 -9.87 -18.05
N MET A 421 6.86 -9.75 -17.99
CA MET A 421 7.53 -8.50 -17.61
C MET A 421 7.17 -7.34 -18.56
N SER A 422 6.96 -7.64 -19.85
CA SER A 422 6.54 -6.64 -20.85
C SER A 422 5.14 -6.08 -20.57
N ALA A 423 4.18 -6.92 -20.15
CA ALA A 423 2.84 -6.49 -19.80
C ALA A 423 2.84 -5.63 -18.52
N VAL A 424 3.59 -6.03 -17.49
CA VAL A 424 3.72 -5.25 -16.26
C VAL A 424 4.38 -3.90 -16.53
N ARG A 425 5.44 -3.87 -17.34
CA ARG A 425 6.09 -2.61 -17.74
C ARG A 425 5.13 -1.67 -18.48
N ALA A 426 4.36 -2.20 -19.45
CA ALA A 426 3.39 -1.40 -20.19
C ALA A 426 2.30 -0.82 -19.28
N GLU A 427 1.78 -1.62 -18.36
CA GLU A 427 0.79 -1.16 -17.38
C GLU A 427 1.37 -0.09 -16.45
N ARG A 428 2.57 -0.29 -15.90
CA ARG A 428 3.25 0.71 -15.07
C ARG A 428 3.46 2.01 -15.84
N ALA A 429 3.98 1.94 -17.07
CA ALA A 429 4.15 3.11 -17.94
C ALA A 429 2.83 3.85 -18.18
N GLY A 430 1.73 3.12 -18.42
CA GLY A 430 0.38 3.69 -18.56
C GLY A 430 -0.11 4.39 -17.29
N ILE A 431 0.08 3.78 -16.11
CA ILE A 431 -0.30 4.38 -14.81
C ILE A 431 0.52 5.65 -14.55
N ILE A 432 1.83 5.63 -14.79
CA ILE A 432 2.71 6.80 -14.58
C ILE A 432 2.27 7.95 -15.51
N ALA A 433 2.12 7.70 -16.81
CA ALA A 433 1.74 8.71 -17.78
C ALA A 433 0.33 9.27 -17.51
N SER A 434 -0.66 8.43 -17.22
CA SER A 434 -2.02 8.87 -16.87
C SER A 434 -2.07 9.66 -15.55
N THR A 435 -1.23 9.31 -14.57
CA THR A 435 -1.13 10.05 -13.31
C THR A 435 -0.50 11.43 -13.56
N LEU A 436 0.57 11.50 -14.34
CA LEU A 436 1.21 12.76 -14.71
C LEU A 436 0.21 13.72 -15.39
N LEU A 437 -0.55 13.24 -16.38
CA LEU A 437 -1.56 14.04 -17.07
C LEU A 437 -2.73 14.45 -16.16
N ARG A 438 -3.12 13.61 -15.23
CA ARG A 438 -4.20 13.89 -14.28
C ARG A 438 -3.77 14.89 -13.21
N VAL A 439 -2.60 14.70 -12.62
CA VAL A 439 -2.07 15.59 -11.57
C VAL A 439 -1.65 16.92 -12.15
N ARG A 440 -1.09 16.94 -13.38
CA ARG A 440 -0.49 18.12 -14.02
C ARG A 440 0.42 18.87 -13.04
N PRO A 441 1.48 18.20 -12.54
CA PRO A 441 2.30 18.75 -11.46
C PRO A 441 3.13 19.94 -11.96
N ASP A 442 3.46 20.85 -11.04
CA ASP A 442 4.45 21.89 -11.30
C ASP A 442 5.86 21.30 -11.35
N VAL A 443 6.10 20.26 -10.52
CA VAL A 443 7.37 19.50 -10.50
C VAL A 443 7.11 18.01 -10.55
N PHE A 444 7.81 17.30 -11.43
CA PHE A 444 7.88 15.84 -11.50
C PHE A 444 9.27 15.36 -11.11
N LEU A 445 9.44 14.88 -9.86
CA LEU A 445 10.69 14.33 -9.36
C LEU A 445 10.78 12.84 -9.65
N VAL A 446 11.81 12.45 -10.41
CA VAL A 446 12.15 11.05 -10.73
C VAL A 446 13.30 10.59 -9.84
N ASP A 447 13.08 9.54 -9.06
CA ASP A 447 14.11 9.01 -8.15
C ASP A 447 15.02 8.00 -8.84
N HIS A 448 16.31 8.22 -8.78
CA HIS A 448 17.43 7.32 -9.08
C HIS A 448 17.62 6.92 -10.54
N ALA A 449 16.61 6.37 -11.22
CA ALA A 449 16.75 5.81 -12.56
C ALA A 449 16.16 6.75 -13.63
N PRO A 450 16.96 7.37 -14.49
CA PRO A 450 16.50 8.37 -15.46
C PRO A 450 15.40 7.88 -16.41
N LEU A 451 15.39 6.60 -16.74
CA LEU A 451 14.38 5.96 -17.59
C LEU A 451 13.37 5.10 -16.80
N GLY A 452 13.50 5.06 -15.47
CA GLY A 452 12.73 4.16 -14.63
C GLY A 452 13.11 2.69 -14.82
N MET A 453 12.27 1.78 -14.36
CA MET A 453 12.47 0.34 -14.49
C MET A 453 12.27 -0.09 -15.95
N LYS A 454 13.35 -0.58 -16.61
CA LYS A 454 13.32 -1.05 -18.00
C LYS A 454 12.69 -0.05 -18.99
N GLY A 455 12.88 1.26 -18.78
CA GLY A 455 12.39 2.31 -19.68
C GLY A 455 10.91 2.68 -19.50
N GLU A 456 10.27 2.34 -18.39
CA GLU A 456 8.85 2.62 -18.16
C GLU A 456 8.49 4.12 -18.09
N LEU A 457 9.47 5.00 -17.84
CA LEU A 457 9.25 6.44 -17.81
C LEU A 457 9.23 7.11 -19.19
N GLY A 458 9.68 6.43 -20.24
CA GLY A 458 9.82 7.03 -21.58
C GLY A 458 8.55 7.72 -22.08
N LEU A 459 7.37 7.09 -21.89
CA LEU A 459 6.09 7.69 -22.26
C LEU A 459 5.76 8.94 -21.42
N ALA A 460 5.96 8.88 -20.11
CA ALA A 460 5.67 9.99 -19.22
C ALA A 460 6.60 11.19 -19.44
N LEU A 461 7.90 10.94 -19.68
CA LEU A 461 8.86 12.00 -20.00
C LEU A 461 8.53 12.68 -21.33
N LYS A 462 8.14 11.91 -22.35
CA LYS A 462 7.66 12.47 -23.63
C LYS A 462 6.42 13.34 -23.41
N MET A 463 5.40 12.84 -22.71
CA MET A 463 4.17 13.58 -22.40
C MET A 463 4.43 14.83 -21.55
N ALA A 464 5.38 14.78 -20.61
CA ALA A 464 5.77 15.96 -19.85
C ALA A 464 6.25 17.09 -20.77
N ARG A 465 6.99 16.78 -21.83
CA ARG A 465 7.51 17.76 -22.77
C ARG A 465 6.48 18.24 -23.79
N GLU A 466 5.62 17.35 -24.29
CA GLU A 466 4.65 17.66 -25.35
C GLU A 466 3.35 18.24 -24.79
N GLU A 467 2.84 17.72 -23.66
CA GLU A 467 1.52 18.02 -23.12
C GLU A 467 1.55 18.96 -21.90
N LEU A 468 2.69 19.03 -21.20
CA LEU A 468 2.86 19.76 -19.94
C LEU A 468 4.16 20.57 -19.93
N PRO A 469 4.35 21.53 -20.86
CA PRO A 469 5.61 22.26 -21.01
C PRO A 469 6.00 23.08 -19.76
N ASP A 470 5.04 23.42 -18.91
CA ASP A 470 5.28 24.15 -17.66
C ASP A 470 5.74 23.24 -16.51
N THR A 471 5.60 21.89 -16.63
CA THR A 471 6.07 20.96 -15.63
C THR A 471 7.59 20.85 -15.62
N ARG A 472 8.22 21.16 -14.49
CA ARG A 472 9.65 20.94 -14.28
C ARG A 472 9.93 19.47 -13.99
N VAL A 473 10.75 18.83 -14.82
CA VAL A 473 11.16 17.42 -14.62
C VAL A 473 12.53 17.39 -13.97
N VAL A 474 12.58 16.81 -12.76
CA VAL A 474 13.76 16.78 -11.91
C VAL A 474 14.23 15.34 -11.70
N LEU A 475 15.53 15.09 -11.84
CA LEU A 475 16.12 13.79 -11.50
C LEU A 475 16.80 13.87 -10.14
N GLY A 476 16.43 12.97 -9.23
CA GLY A 476 17.11 12.78 -7.95
C GLY A 476 18.07 11.60 -7.99
N LEU A 477 19.37 11.85 -7.81
CA LEU A 477 20.40 10.82 -7.78
C LEU A 477 20.95 10.62 -6.38
N ARG A 478 21.30 9.37 -6.01
CA ARG A 478 22.09 9.12 -4.81
C ARG A 478 23.52 9.59 -5.00
N ASP A 479 24.23 9.74 -3.89
CA ASP A 479 25.65 10.06 -3.83
C ASP A 479 26.51 9.16 -4.76
N VAL A 480 26.43 7.83 -4.56
CA VAL A 480 27.11 6.81 -5.35
C VAL A 480 26.10 5.83 -5.91
N LEU A 481 26.13 5.59 -7.22
CA LEU A 481 25.29 4.63 -7.93
C LEU A 481 25.95 3.27 -8.08
N ASP A 482 27.19 3.27 -8.60
CA ASP A 482 28.10 2.15 -8.79
C ASP A 482 29.47 2.68 -9.22
N GLU A 483 30.40 1.81 -9.58
CA GLU A 483 31.70 2.22 -10.16
C GLU A 483 31.50 3.11 -11.39
N PRO A 484 32.29 4.21 -11.53
CA PRO A 484 32.13 5.17 -12.61
C PRO A 484 32.11 4.54 -14.01
N ASP A 485 33.01 3.61 -14.29
CA ASP A 485 33.08 2.95 -15.60
C ASP A 485 31.83 2.11 -15.91
N VAL A 486 31.27 1.43 -14.90
CA VAL A 486 30.05 0.63 -15.03
C VAL A 486 28.85 1.54 -15.33
N VAL A 487 28.76 2.67 -14.61
CA VAL A 487 27.68 3.64 -14.83
C VAL A 487 27.78 4.28 -16.21
N ARG A 488 28.99 4.72 -16.61
CA ARG A 488 29.23 5.31 -17.93
C ARG A 488 28.85 4.37 -19.06
N ALA A 489 29.32 3.11 -18.99
CA ALA A 489 28.98 2.10 -19.99
C ALA A 489 27.49 1.83 -20.08
N THR A 490 26.83 1.67 -18.94
CA THR A 490 25.39 1.43 -18.85
C THR A 490 24.58 2.60 -19.40
N TRP A 491 24.90 3.83 -18.98
CA TRP A 491 24.18 5.04 -19.41
C TRP A 491 24.37 5.30 -20.90
N SER A 492 25.58 5.06 -21.43
CA SER A 492 25.84 5.17 -22.87
C SER A 492 25.00 4.16 -23.66
N ALA A 493 25.00 2.88 -23.24
CA ALA A 493 24.25 1.83 -23.92
C ALA A 493 22.72 2.04 -23.89
N GLN A 494 22.21 2.70 -22.84
CA GLN A 494 20.78 2.97 -22.66
C GLN A 494 20.33 4.33 -23.20
N GLY A 495 21.23 5.15 -23.77
CA GLY A 495 20.93 6.50 -24.27
C GLY A 495 20.58 7.49 -23.17
N VAL A 496 21.01 7.26 -21.93
CA VAL A 496 20.66 8.09 -20.77
C VAL A 496 21.13 9.52 -20.93
N TYR A 497 22.34 9.76 -21.48
CA TYR A 497 22.86 11.11 -21.65
C TYR A 497 21.97 12.00 -22.51
N GLN A 498 21.42 11.45 -23.60
CA GLN A 498 20.47 12.18 -24.44
C GLN A 498 19.17 12.50 -23.70
N ILE A 499 18.69 11.58 -22.87
CA ILE A 499 17.49 11.80 -22.04
C ILE A 499 17.75 12.87 -20.97
N LEU A 500 18.94 12.90 -20.35
CA LEU A 500 19.32 13.96 -19.41
C LEU A 500 19.33 15.35 -20.07
N GLU A 501 19.75 15.43 -21.33
CA GLU A 501 19.76 16.69 -22.09
C GLU A 501 18.36 17.18 -22.45
N THR A 502 17.47 16.26 -22.87
CA THR A 502 16.19 16.60 -23.52
C THR A 502 15.00 16.55 -22.57
N ALA A 503 15.04 15.70 -21.54
CA ALA A 503 13.87 15.41 -20.71
C ALA A 503 13.97 15.97 -19.28
N TYR A 504 15.14 16.35 -18.80
CA TYR A 504 15.31 16.83 -17.41
C TYR A 504 15.70 18.30 -17.35
N ASP A 505 15.01 19.10 -16.53
CA ASP A 505 15.34 20.51 -16.28
C ASP A 505 16.44 20.67 -15.24
N GLN A 506 16.47 19.76 -14.25
CA GLN A 506 17.37 19.81 -13.10
C GLN A 506 17.78 18.40 -12.66
N ILE A 507 18.99 18.28 -12.12
CA ILE A 507 19.45 17.06 -11.45
C ILE A 507 19.84 17.43 -10.01
N ILE A 508 19.32 16.72 -9.03
CA ILE A 508 19.64 16.89 -7.62
C ILE A 508 20.38 15.63 -7.13
N VAL A 509 21.63 15.79 -6.71
CA VAL A 509 22.42 14.70 -6.12
C VAL A 509 22.30 14.75 -4.60
N TYR A 510 21.82 13.67 -4.01
CA TYR A 510 21.64 13.53 -2.56
C TYR A 510 22.97 13.15 -1.90
N GLY A 511 23.89 14.08 -1.88
CA GLY A 511 25.24 13.91 -1.38
C GLY A 511 26.03 15.21 -1.42
N SER A 512 27.33 15.12 -1.17
CA SER A 512 28.25 16.26 -1.22
C SER A 512 29.21 16.12 -2.41
N ARG A 513 29.36 17.19 -3.20
CA ARG A 513 30.30 17.23 -4.34
C ARG A 513 31.73 16.94 -3.93
N GLU A 514 32.13 17.43 -2.77
CA GLU A 514 33.49 17.27 -2.25
C GLU A 514 33.82 15.81 -1.91
N LEU A 515 32.81 14.99 -1.62
CA LEU A 515 32.99 13.58 -1.28
C LEU A 515 32.97 12.69 -2.51
N PHE A 516 32.07 12.99 -3.45
CA PHE A 516 31.93 12.28 -4.70
C PHE A 516 31.20 13.17 -5.74
N ASP A 517 31.96 13.68 -6.73
CA ASP A 517 31.39 14.49 -7.80
C ASP A 517 30.74 13.61 -8.87
N ALA A 518 29.49 13.23 -8.65
CA ALA A 518 28.72 12.40 -9.57
C ALA A 518 28.64 12.97 -11.00
N ALA A 519 28.74 14.28 -11.18
CA ALA A 519 28.70 14.90 -12.50
C ALA A 519 29.97 14.57 -13.29
N SER A 520 31.13 14.73 -12.69
CA SER A 520 32.42 14.40 -13.29
C SER A 520 32.62 12.89 -13.41
N GLU A 521 32.40 12.15 -12.32
CA GLU A 521 32.64 10.71 -12.25
C GLU A 521 31.80 9.91 -13.26
N TYR A 522 30.55 10.30 -13.46
CA TYR A 522 29.66 9.62 -14.42
C TYR A 522 29.66 10.23 -15.82
N GLY A 523 30.55 11.20 -16.09
CA GLY A 523 30.70 11.79 -17.41
C GLY A 523 29.44 12.52 -17.90
N ILE A 524 28.75 13.19 -16.99
CA ILE A 524 27.55 13.98 -17.36
C ILE A 524 28.00 15.14 -18.28
N PRO A 525 27.37 15.32 -19.48
CA PRO A 525 27.76 16.38 -20.41
C PRO A 525 27.71 17.78 -19.79
N ASP A 526 28.60 18.67 -20.18
CA ASP A 526 28.69 20.05 -19.65
C ASP A 526 27.36 20.82 -19.76
N SER A 527 26.60 20.57 -20.82
CA SER A 527 25.26 21.14 -21.01
C SER A 527 24.29 20.78 -19.90
N VAL A 528 24.46 19.60 -19.31
CA VAL A 528 23.67 19.06 -18.21
C VAL A 528 24.31 19.34 -16.86
N ALA A 529 25.65 19.29 -16.76
CA ALA A 529 26.41 19.45 -15.53
C ALA A 529 26.13 20.79 -14.83
N ARG A 530 25.82 21.84 -15.60
CA ARG A 530 25.39 23.16 -15.08
C ARG A 530 24.03 23.11 -14.34
N ARG A 531 23.22 22.09 -14.60
CA ARG A 531 21.90 21.85 -13.98
C ARG A 531 22.01 20.85 -12.80
N VAL A 532 23.22 20.41 -12.43
CA VAL A 532 23.45 19.49 -11.31
C VAL A 532 23.67 20.29 -10.02
N GLN A 533 22.80 20.05 -9.05
CA GLN A 533 22.91 20.59 -7.70
C GLN A 533 23.10 19.48 -6.66
N PHE A 534 23.94 19.72 -5.68
CA PHE A 534 24.18 18.81 -4.56
C PHE A 534 23.42 19.31 -3.34
N SER A 535 22.51 18.47 -2.84
CA SER A 535 21.64 18.84 -1.72
C SER A 535 22.28 18.62 -0.33
N GLY A 536 23.33 17.81 -0.25
CA GLY A 536 23.72 17.15 0.98
C GLY A 536 22.91 15.86 1.19
N TYR A 537 23.13 15.18 2.31
CA TYR A 537 22.51 13.91 2.63
C TYR A 537 21.12 14.08 3.23
N LEU A 538 20.18 13.19 2.82
CA LEU A 538 18.77 13.23 3.28
C LEU A 538 18.64 12.61 4.67
N ALA A 539 18.87 13.38 5.70
CA ALA A 539 18.63 12.96 7.07
C ALA A 539 17.16 13.23 7.46
N LYS A 540 16.59 12.35 8.28
CA LYS A 540 15.29 12.57 8.90
C LYS A 540 15.42 13.52 10.09
N ASP A 541 14.46 14.42 10.25
CA ASP A 541 14.38 15.26 11.44
C ASP A 541 14.03 14.42 12.68
N ARG A 542 14.71 14.69 13.79
CA ARG A 542 14.49 14.01 15.08
C ARG A 542 13.11 14.28 15.69
N GLY A 543 12.38 15.30 15.22
CA GLY A 543 11.07 15.68 15.72
C GLY A 543 9.93 14.68 15.37
N LEU A 544 10.16 13.77 14.43
CA LEU A 544 9.14 12.89 13.88
C LEU A 544 8.82 11.64 14.69
N GLU A 545 9.63 11.29 15.69
CA GLU A 545 9.46 10.09 16.52
C GLU A 545 9.20 10.40 18.02
N GLN A 546 8.71 11.58 18.35
CA GLN A 546 8.56 12.01 19.76
C GLN A 546 7.49 11.27 20.57
N SER A 547 6.76 10.31 20.02
CA SER A 547 5.63 9.68 20.73
C SER A 547 5.79 8.22 21.15
N ILE A 548 6.89 7.55 20.79
CA ILE A 548 7.10 6.15 21.22
C ILE A 548 8.47 6.04 21.89
N ASP A 549 8.48 5.78 23.19
CA ASP A 549 9.70 5.58 23.98
C ASP A 549 10.43 4.34 23.48
N GLY A 550 11.51 4.51 22.68
CA GLY A 550 12.35 3.44 22.14
C GLY A 550 13.06 2.58 23.20
N ARG A 551 12.79 2.82 24.47
CA ARG A 551 13.29 2.02 25.60
C ARG A 551 12.66 0.64 25.66
N GLU A 552 11.44 0.45 25.14
CA GLU A 552 10.74 -0.83 25.18
C GLU A 552 11.39 -1.92 24.33
N THR A 553 12.20 -1.58 23.32
CA THR A 553 12.86 -2.57 22.43
C THR A 553 14.18 -3.08 22.99
N TRP A 554 14.82 -2.35 23.92
CA TRP A 554 16.02 -2.81 24.61
C TRP A 554 15.60 -3.54 25.88
N ALA A 555 15.77 -4.88 25.88
CA ALA A 555 15.16 -5.78 26.86
C ALA A 555 15.68 -5.62 28.31
N GLN A 556 16.84 -4.96 28.50
CA GLN A 556 17.45 -4.86 29.83
C GLN A 556 17.64 -3.41 30.28
N ALA A 557 17.38 -3.17 31.57
CA ALA A 557 17.80 -1.93 32.20
C ALA A 557 19.32 -1.79 32.12
N ARG A 558 19.80 -0.69 31.55
CA ARG A 558 21.22 -0.43 31.34
C ARG A 558 21.97 -0.32 32.67
N ARG A 559 23.00 -1.16 32.87
CA ARG A 559 23.97 -1.02 33.96
C ARG A 559 25.13 -0.13 33.51
N THR A 560 25.84 0.47 34.44
CA THR A 560 27.03 1.26 34.14
C THR A 560 28.07 0.36 33.49
N GLY A 561 28.48 0.70 32.26
CA GLY A 561 29.47 -0.10 31.49
C GLY A 561 28.86 -1.00 30.40
N ASP A 562 27.52 -1.27 30.44
CA ASP A 562 26.88 -2.06 29.39
C ASP A 562 26.90 -1.36 28.04
N ARG A 563 27.09 -2.12 26.96
CA ARG A 563 27.07 -1.65 25.57
C ARG A 563 25.83 -2.13 24.83
N ARG A 564 25.23 -1.24 24.06
CA ARG A 564 24.11 -1.51 23.16
C ARG A 564 24.60 -1.49 21.71
N VAL A 565 24.60 -2.66 21.07
CA VAL A 565 25.02 -2.82 19.69
C VAL A 565 23.79 -3.01 18.81
N LEU A 566 23.62 -2.15 17.81
CA LEU A 566 22.56 -2.25 16.83
C LEU A 566 23.12 -2.79 15.51
N VAL A 567 22.59 -3.92 15.04
CA VAL A 567 22.97 -4.50 13.74
C VAL A 567 21.82 -4.38 12.76
N MET A 568 22.04 -3.73 11.61
CA MET A 568 21.01 -3.41 10.65
C MET A 568 21.23 -4.08 9.30
N GLY A 569 20.34 -5.00 8.91
CA GLY A 569 20.32 -5.66 7.60
C GLY A 569 19.66 -4.84 6.48
N GLY A 570 19.29 -3.58 6.72
CA GLY A 570 18.61 -2.75 5.74
C GLY A 570 17.24 -3.31 5.32
N GLY A 571 17.03 -3.55 4.02
CA GLY A 571 15.83 -4.22 3.50
C GLY A 571 15.77 -5.71 3.80
N GLY A 572 16.90 -6.32 4.06
CA GLY A 572 17.05 -7.70 4.50
C GLY A 572 17.27 -8.74 3.41
N GLY A 573 17.04 -8.41 2.14
CA GLY A 573 17.04 -9.40 1.05
C GLY A 573 18.35 -10.18 0.84
N ASP A 574 19.48 -9.57 1.20
CA ASP A 574 20.83 -10.13 1.04
C ASP A 574 21.69 -10.01 2.31
N ALA A 575 21.06 -9.72 3.45
CA ALA A 575 21.77 -9.38 4.68
C ALA A 575 22.14 -10.60 5.56
N ALA A 576 21.58 -11.78 5.30
CA ALA A 576 21.76 -12.93 6.17
C ALA A 576 23.20 -13.28 6.48
N PRO A 577 24.15 -13.34 5.52
CA PRO A 577 25.55 -13.67 5.82
C PRO A 577 26.21 -12.67 6.80
N MET A 578 25.93 -11.38 6.62
CA MET A 578 26.44 -10.33 7.49
C MET A 578 25.83 -10.42 8.90
N LEU A 579 24.52 -10.65 9.00
CA LEU A 579 23.82 -10.74 10.28
C LEU A 579 24.31 -11.96 11.09
N LEU A 580 24.50 -13.11 10.44
CA LEU A 580 25.03 -14.31 11.07
C LEU A 580 26.46 -14.10 11.56
N ALA A 581 27.33 -13.50 10.75
CA ALA A 581 28.70 -13.16 11.14
C ALA A 581 28.73 -12.13 12.28
N ALA A 582 27.81 -11.16 12.29
CA ALA A 582 27.71 -10.18 13.38
C ALA A 582 27.24 -10.80 14.71
N ILE A 583 26.33 -11.80 14.67
CA ILE A 583 25.94 -12.56 15.85
C ILE A 583 27.15 -13.35 16.40
N GLN A 584 27.94 -13.99 15.55
CA GLN A 584 29.17 -14.69 15.95
C GLN A 584 30.22 -13.73 16.51
N ALA A 585 30.40 -12.58 15.89
CA ALA A 585 31.28 -11.52 16.38
C ALA A 585 30.87 -11.05 17.78
N TRP A 586 29.56 -10.81 18.00
CA TRP A 586 29.03 -10.48 19.33
C TRP A 586 29.28 -11.60 20.34
N ASP A 587 29.04 -12.85 19.99
CA ASP A 587 29.28 -13.98 20.87
C ASP A 587 30.75 -14.04 21.34
N SER A 588 31.70 -13.79 20.45
CA SER A 588 33.13 -13.73 20.77
C SER A 588 33.50 -12.55 21.69
N LEU A 589 32.75 -11.44 21.59
CA LEU A 589 33.01 -10.20 22.32
C LEU A 589 32.20 -10.02 23.60
N ARG A 590 31.14 -10.82 23.83
CA ARG A 590 30.17 -10.63 24.92
C ARG A 590 30.74 -10.58 26.33
N TYR A 591 31.88 -11.27 26.55
CA TYR A 591 32.60 -11.23 27.83
C TYR A 591 33.45 -9.99 28.00
N LEU A 592 33.79 -9.32 26.87
CA LEU A 592 34.56 -8.08 26.85
C LEU A 592 33.64 -6.85 26.86
N LEU A 593 32.50 -6.93 26.17
CA LEU A 593 31.64 -5.78 25.91
C LEU A 593 30.37 -5.72 26.78
N HIS A 594 30.12 -6.61 27.67
CA HIS A 594 28.92 -6.66 28.50
C HIS A 594 27.71 -5.84 27.94
N GLY A 595 26.50 -6.37 27.89
CA GLY A 595 25.35 -5.65 27.38
C GLY A 595 24.47 -6.48 26.44
N GLU A 596 23.90 -5.82 25.43
CA GLU A 596 22.95 -6.43 24.51
C GLU A 596 23.18 -6.01 23.06
N ALA A 597 22.86 -6.92 22.13
CA ALA A 597 22.84 -6.68 20.70
C ALA A 597 21.42 -6.86 20.14
N VAL A 598 20.93 -5.85 19.42
CA VAL A 598 19.66 -5.93 18.68
C VAL A 598 19.97 -6.10 17.20
N ILE A 599 19.47 -7.19 16.63
CA ILE A 599 19.66 -7.58 15.22
C ILE A 599 18.36 -7.30 14.47
N VAL A 600 18.39 -6.34 13.54
CA VAL A 600 17.23 -5.99 12.70
C VAL A 600 17.36 -6.68 11.35
N VAL A 601 16.54 -7.68 11.12
CA VAL A 601 16.64 -8.58 9.95
C VAL A 601 16.21 -7.86 8.65
N GLY A 602 15.18 -7.02 8.74
CA GLY A 602 14.56 -6.37 7.60
C GLY A 602 13.37 -7.16 7.04
N PRO A 603 12.32 -6.46 6.55
CA PRO A 603 11.05 -7.08 6.18
C PRO A 603 11.08 -7.92 4.89
N LEU A 604 12.13 -7.78 4.07
CA LEU A 604 12.26 -8.46 2.78
C LEU A 604 13.16 -9.70 2.82
N MET A 605 13.63 -10.10 4.00
CA MET A 605 14.46 -11.30 4.15
C MET A 605 13.64 -12.56 3.85
N ALA A 606 14.24 -13.48 3.10
CA ALA A 606 13.63 -14.77 2.80
C ALA A 606 13.30 -15.54 4.11
N PRO A 607 12.18 -16.24 4.17
CA PRO A 607 11.76 -16.94 5.39
C PRO A 607 12.81 -17.93 5.93
N VAL A 608 13.52 -18.64 5.04
CA VAL A 608 14.57 -19.59 5.41
C VAL A 608 15.77 -18.89 6.07
N ASP A 609 16.23 -17.80 5.49
CA ASP A 609 17.36 -17.02 6.00
C ASP A 609 17.02 -16.38 7.34
N ARG A 610 15.80 -15.89 7.46
CA ARG A 610 15.29 -15.31 8.70
C ARG A 610 15.24 -16.33 9.82
N ALA A 611 14.69 -17.51 9.55
CA ALA A 611 14.65 -18.59 10.53
C ALA A 611 16.05 -18.96 11.04
N GLU A 612 17.06 -18.94 10.17
CA GLU A 612 18.45 -19.22 10.55
C GLU A 612 19.03 -18.10 11.43
N VAL A 613 18.78 -16.82 11.10
CA VAL A 613 19.20 -15.68 11.93
C VAL A 613 18.51 -15.71 13.30
N GLU A 614 17.20 -15.97 13.34
CA GLU A 614 16.42 -16.09 14.58
C GLU A 614 16.92 -17.26 15.43
N ARG A 615 17.20 -18.41 14.81
CA ARG A 615 17.74 -19.60 15.49
C ARG A 615 19.11 -19.32 16.11
N MET A 616 20.03 -18.76 15.33
CA MET A 616 21.39 -18.43 15.84
C MET A 616 21.32 -17.37 16.94
N GLY A 617 20.49 -16.31 16.75
CA GLY A 617 20.33 -15.25 17.74
C GLY A 617 19.79 -15.77 19.06
N SER A 618 18.85 -16.76 19.05
CA SER A 618 18.31 -17.36 20.26
C SER A 618 19.31 -18.20 21.07
N GLN A 619 20.41 -18.62 20.44
CA GLN A 619 21.47 -19.41 21.07
C GLN A 619 22.56 -18.55 21.73
N VAL A 620 22.61 -17.24 21.42
CA VAL A 620 23.64 -16.33 21.90
C VAL A 620 23.08 -15.39 22.96
N ALA A 621 23.66 -15.39 24.15
CA ALA A 621 23.21 -14.58 25.26
C ALA A 621 23.36 -13.08 24.93
N GLY A 622 22.33 -12.28 25.30
CA GLY A 622 22.30 -10.85 25.06
C GLY A 622 21.98 -10.46 23.61
N VAL A 623 21.55 -11.40 22.75
CA VAL A 623 21.10 -11.12 21.39
C VAL A 623 19.57 -11.11 21.35
N GLN A 624 19.00 -10.06 20.76
CA GLN A 624 17.58 -9.97 20.42
C GLN A 624 17.44 -9.79 18.91
N VAL A 625 16.66 -10.66 18.25
CA VAL A 625 16.39 -10.56 16.82
C VAL A 625 15.00 -9.99 16.63
N ILE A 626 14.87 -8.91 15.83
CA ILE A 626 13.61 -8.28 15.48
C ILE A 626 13.46 -8.18 13.95
N ARG A 627 12.23 -8.30 13.45
CA ARG A 627 11.96 -8.26 11.99
C ARG A 627 12.13 -6.87 11.39
N SER A 628 11.55 -5.89 12.04
CA SER A 628 11.60 -4.48 11.65
C SER A 628 11.16 -3.64 12.84
N SER A 629 11.46 -2.35 12.80
CA SER A 629 11.01 -1.42 13.82
C SER A 629 10.44 -0.17 13.18
N THR A 630 9.32 0.31 13.66
CA THR A 630 8.76 1.64 13.33
C THR A 630 9.52 2.76 14.05
N THR A 631 10.25 2.41 15.11
CA THR A 631 11.06 3.32 15.96
C THR A 631 12.57 3.18 15.69
N MET A 632 12.97 2.97 14.42
CA MET A 632 14.37 2.73 14.07
C MET A 632 15.30 3.86 14.50
N LEU A 633 14.88 5.13 14.40
CA LEU A 633 15.69 6.26 14.83
C LEU A 633 15.93 6.26 16.35
N SER A 634 14.96 5.81 17.14
CA SER A 634 15.10 5.64 18.58
C SER A 634 16.10 4.53 18.93
N LEU A 635 16.08 3.41 18.19
CA LEU A 635 17.09 2.35 18.32
C LEU A 635 18.50 2.86 17.99
N VAL A 636 18.65 3.57 16.86
CA VAL A 636 19.90 4.19 16.43
C VAL A 636 20.39 5.19 17.49
N ALA A 637 19.51 6.03 18.02
CA ALA A 637 19.87 7.03 19.04
C ALA A 637 20.35 6.38 20.35
N ALA A 638 19.74 5.27 20.76
CA ALA A 638 20.07 4.57 22.00
C ALA A 638 21.28 3.63 21.88
N ALA A 639 21.73 3.28 20.69
CA ALA A 639 22.89 2.41 20.45
C ALA A 639 24.20 3.10 20.82
N ASP A 640 25.18 2.33 21.29
CA ASP A 640 26.57 2.76 21.50
C ASP A 640 27.43 2.46 20.28
N LEU A 641 27.03 1.47 19.48
CA LEU A 641 27.68 1.05 18.23
C LEU A 641 26.64 0.59 17.23
N ILE A 642 26.85 0.94 15.96
CA ILE A 642 26.02 0.49 14.85
C ILE A 642 26.85 -0.34 13.88
N VAL A 643 26.32 -1.50 13.48
CA VAL A 643 26.86 -2.34 12.41
C VAL A 643 25.86 -2.35 11.26
N SER A 644 26.28 -2.04 10.03
CA SER A 644 25.38 -1.91 8.87
C SER A 644 26.06 -2.37 7.57
N MET A 645 25.26 -2.81 6.59
CA MET A 645 25.77 -3.15 5.25
C MET A 645 26.24 -1.94 4.42
N GLY A 646 26.03 -0.70 4.86
CA GLY A 646 26.45 0.48 4.11
C GLY A 646 25.43 1.00 3.09
N GLY A 647 24.17 0.61 3.22
CA GLY A 647 23.07 1.23 2.46
C GLY A 647 22.96 2.73 2.76
N TYR A 648 22.60 3.54 1.75
CA TYR A 648 22.52 5.01 1.86
C TYR A 648 21.79 5.48 3.14
N ASN A 649 20.55 5.05 3.34
CA ASN A 649 19.75 5.51 4.48
C ASN A 649 20.34 5.09 5.84
N SER A 650 20.82 3.85 5.96
CA SER A 650 21.38 3.33 7.22
C SER A 650 22.66 4.07 7.62
N VAL A 651 23.51 4.38 6.64
CA VAL A 651 24.73 5.17 6.88
C VAL A 651 24.37 6.60 7.29
N VAL A 652 23.47 7.25 6.56
CA VAL A 652 23.04 8.62 6.88
C VAL A 652 22.42 8.70 8.27
N GLU A 653 21.58 7.74 8.66
CA GLU A 653 20.98 7.70 10.00
C GLU A 653 22.00 7.52 11.12
N ALA A 654 22.98 6.61 10.93
CA ALA A 654 24.04 6.38 11.90
C ALA A 654 24.93 7.62 12.05
N VAL A 655 25.30 8.24 10.92
CA VAL A 655 26.09 9.48 10.86
C VAL A 655 25.34 10.64 11.50
N ALA A 656 24.05 10.82 11.19
CA ALA A 656 23.22 11.86 11.79
C ALA A 656 23.07 11.70 13.31
N ALA A 657 23.05 10.47 13.80
CA ALA A 657 23.03 10.17 15.23
C ALA A 657 24.42 10.28 15.92
N ARG A 658 25.47 10.56 15.15
CA ARG A 658 26.88 10.66 15.63
C ARG A 658 27.35 9.42 16.39
N LYS A 659 27.00 8.23 15.88
CA LYS A 659 27.35 6.97 16.53
C LYS A 659 28.61 6.36 15.94
N PRO A 660 29.44 5.65 16.74
CA PRO A 660 30.44 4.73 16.22
C PRO A 660 29.80 3.79 15.21
N LEU A 661 30.39 3.62 14.04
CA LEU A 661 29.81 2.90 12.91
C LEU A 661 30.81 1.88 12.35
N VAL A 662 30.36 0.65 12.17
CA VAL A 662 31.01 -0.39 11.37
C VAL A 662 30.20 -0.61 10.12
N ILE A 663 30.82 -0.51 8.95
CA ILE A 663 30.18 -0.82 7.67
C ILE A 663 30.74 -2.15 7.16
N CYS A 664 29.83 -3.10 6.92
CA CYS A 664 30.10 -4.41 6.33
C CYS A 664 29.56 -4.43 4.90
N PRO A 665 30.25 -3.82 3.92
CA PRO A 665 29.69 -3.62 2.60
C PRO A 665 29.65 -4.91 1.80
N ARG A 666 28.56 -5.13 1.04
CA ARG A 666 28.60 -6.09 -0.07
C ARG A 666 29.38 -5.52 -1.24
N THR A 667 29.98 -6.40 -2.01
CA THR A 667 30.79 -6.06 -3.18
C THR A 667 30.18 -6.53 -4.51
N ALA A 668 29.17 -7.39 -4.46
CA ALA A 668 28.43 -7.87 -5.61
C ALA A 668 26.91 -7.79 -5.32
N PRO A 669 26.04 -7.56 -6.34
CA PRO A 669 26.35 -7.30 -7.75
C PRO A 669 26.76 -5.86 -8.07
N ARG A 670 26.76 -4.95 -7.10
CA ARG A 670 27.15 -3.52 -7.22
C ARG A 670 28.09 -3.14 -6.11
N ARG A 671 28.99 -2.21 -6.38
CA ARG A 671 30.03 -1.76 -5.43
C ARG A 671 29.70 -0.45 -4.71
N GLU A 672 28.49 0.10 -4.88
CA GLU A 672 28.10 1.36 -4.24
C GLU A 672 28.27 1.38 -2.72
N GLN A 673 28.05 0.22 -2.06
CA GLN A 673 28.20 0.12 -0.60
C GLN A 673 29.68 0.16 -0.19
N LEU A 674 30.54 -0.52 -0.94
CA LEU A 674 31.98 -0.51 -0.68
C LEU A 674 32.55 0.88 -0.89
N MET A 675 32.25 1.54 -2.01
CA MET A 675 32.72 2.90 -2.30
C MET A 675 32.29 3.89 -1.20
N ARG A 676 31.02 3.80 -0.75
CA ARG A 676 30.52 4.63 0.35
C ARG A 676 31.24 4.31 1.67
N ALA A 677 31.48 3.04 1.97
CA ALA A 677 32.19 2.62 3.17
C ALA A 677 33.62 3.19 3.19
N GLU A 678 34.31 3.15 2.05
CA GLU A 678 35.65 3.72 1.89
C GLU A 678 35.68 5.25 2.04
N ILE A 679 34.68 5.95 1.52
CA ILE A 679 34.48 7.39 1.73
C ILE A 679 34.32 7.68 3.23
N MET A 680 33.41 6.96 3.92
CA MET A 680 33.15 7.16 5.34
C MET A 680 34.39 6.83 6.21
N ALA A 681 35.17 5.80 5.83
CA ALA A 681 36.41 5.45 6.54
C ALA A 681 37.48 6.51 6.36
N ARG A 682 37.68 7.04 5.15
CA ARG A 682 38.63 8.14 4.89
C ARG A 682 38.35 9.40 5.72
N LEU A 683 37.06 9.65 6.00
CA LEU A 683 36.61 10.76 6.84
C LEU A 683 36.73 10.46 8.34
N GLY A 684 37.09 9.24 8.73
CA GLY A 684 37.10 8.80 10.13
C GLY A 684 35.70 8.63 10.74
N LEU A 685 34.68 8.44 9.92
CA LEU A 685 33.27 8.30 10.35
C LEU A 685 32.85 6.84 10.55
N ALA A 686 33.61 5.89 9.99
CA ALA A 686 33.28 4.47 10.11
C ALA A 686 34.54 3.60 10.09
N GLN A 687 34.45 2.40 10.68
CA GLN A 687 35.32 1.27 10.42
C GLN A 687 34.71 0.39 9.33
N VAL A 688 35.57 -0.27 8.53
CA VAL A 688 35.08 -1.15 7.43
C VAL A 688 35.49 -2.60 7.73
N ALA A 689 34.54 -3.49 7.75
CA ALA A 689 34.75 -4.93 7.83
C ALA A 689 34.25 -5.59 6.52
N ARG A 690 35.18 -5.98 5.65
CA ARG A 690 34.82 -6.58 4.35
C ARG A 690 34.22 -7.96 4.53
N LEU A 691 33.15 -8.24 3.78
CA LEU A 691 32.46 -9.54 3.76
C LEU A 691 33.11 -10.54 2.79
N ASP A 692 33.92 -10.05 1.84
CA ASP A 692 34.69 -10.83 0.87
C ASP A 692 36.14 -11.04 1.32
N GLY A 693 36.86 -11.93 0.64
CA GLY A 693 38.25 -12.29 0.93
C GLY A 693 38.42 -13.49 1.88
N ASP A 694 39.63 -13.98 1.97
CA ASP A 694 39.98 -15.15 2.79
C ASP A 694 39.95 -14.85 4.29
N GLY A 695 39.56 -15.82 5.10
CA GLY A 695 39.56 -15.74 6.56
C GLY A 695 38.19 -15.52 7.19
N ASP A 696 38.18 -15.45 8.53
CA ASP A 696 36.95 -15.38 9.33
C ASP A 696 36.29 -13.98 9.27
N VAL A 697 35.10 -13.91 8.67
CA VAL A 697 34.29 -12.69 8.57
C VAL A 697 33.88 -12.19 9.95
N ALA A 698 33.50 -13.11 10.84
CA ALA A 698 33.07 -12.73 12.19
C ALA A 698 34.22 -12.10 13.00
N ALA A 699 35.45 -12.63 12.86
CA ALA A 699 36.61 -12.04 13.48
C ALA A 699 36.90 -10.61 12.95
N ARG A 700 36.77 -10.40 11.62
CA ARG A 700 36.92 -9.03 11.03
C ARG A 700 35.88 -8.06 11.55
N ILE A 701 34.63 -8.50 11.68
CA ILE A 701 33.57 -7.67 12.25
C ILE A 701 33.88 -7.38 13.74
N ALA A 702 34.29 -8.37 14.51
CA ALA A 702 34.66 -8.19 15.92
C ALA A 702 35.78 -7.17 16.09
N ASP A 703 36.85 -7.28 15.31
CA ASP A 703 37.98 -6.33 15.34
C ASP A 703 37.52 -4.89 14.99
N ALA A 704 36.68 -4.75 13.96
CA ALA A 704 36.13 -3.45 13.58
C ALA A 704 35.22 -2.86 14.66
N MET A 705 34.39 -3.70 15.34
CA MET A 705 33.55 -3.28 16.47
C MET A 705 34.43 -2.76 17.64
N VAL A 706 35.46 -3.49 18.00
CA VAL A 706 36.42 -3.05 19.05
C VAL A 706 37.10 -1.75 18.65
N ALA A 707 37.59 -1.64 17.41
CA ALA A 707 38.22 -0.44 16.89
C ALA A 707 37.26 0.79 16.92
N ALA A 708 36.01 0.60 16.47
CA ALA A 708 35.00 1.66 16.48
C ALA A 708 34.64 2.13 17.90
N LEU A 709 34.52 1.22 18.86
CA LEU A 709 34.24 1.54 20.26
C LEU A 709 35.41 2.23 20.95
N LYS A 710 36.68 1.81 20.65
CA LYS A 710 37.87 2.46 21.15
C LYS A 710 38.07 3.88 20.59
N ALA A 711 37.74 4.08 19.31
CA ALA A 711 37.79 5.40 18.67
C ALA A 711 36.71 6.35 19.23
N GLY A 712 35.62 5.79 19.73
CA GLY A 712 34.46 6.55 20.22
C GLY A 712 33.69 7.28 19.11
N PRO A 713 32.84 8.25 19.46
CA PRO A 713 32.15 9.08 18.48
C PRO A 713 33.13 9.81 17.57
N PRO A 714 32.87 9.89 16.26
CA PRO A 714 33.74 10.57 15.31
C PRO A 714 34.04 12.01 15.71
N PRO A 715 35.26 12.50 15.46
CA PRO A 715 35.71 13.82 15.90
C PRO A 715 34.96 14.96 15.17
N ALA A 716 34.89 16.13 15.81
CA ALA A 716 34.08 17.26 15.30
C ALA A 716 34.50 17.72 13.87
N HIS A 717 35.74 17.56 13.46
CA HIS A 717 36.17 17.91 12.11
C HIS A 717 35.62 16.98 11.03
N ALA A 718 35.39 15.69 11.34
CA ALA A 718 34.81 14.70 10.42
C ALA A 718 33.38 15.07 10.03
N TRP A 719 32.64 15.74 10.91
CA TRP A 719 31.27 16.18 10.65
C TRP A 719 31.16 17.40 9.74
N ARG A 720 32.23 18.19 9.58
CA ARG A 720 32.20 19.40 8.73
C ARG A 720 32.14 19.07 7.25
N SER A 721 32.56 17.88 6.86
CA SER A 721 32.58 17.42 5.47
C SER A 721 31.24 16.80 5.04
N ILE A 722 30.30 16.58 5.98
CA ILE A 722 28.99 15.99 5.68
C ILE A 722 27.88 16.98 5.98
N ASP A 723 27.20 17.41 4.93
CA ASP A 723 25.99 18.22 5.05
C ASP A 723 24.75 17.31 5.15
N LEU A 724 24.08 17.35 6.31
CA LEU A 724 22.89 16.55 6.64
C LEU A 724 21.58 17.30 6.42
N ARG A 725 21.60 18.54 5.89
CA ARG A 725 20.41 19.34 5.61
C ARG A 725 19.81 19.06 4.22
N GLY A 726 20.13 17.91 3.65
CA GLY A 726 19.68 17.54 2.31
C GLY A 726 18.16 17.50 2.16
N THR A 727 17.43 17.01 3.16
CA THR A 727 15.96 16.96 3.14
C THR A 727 15.35 18.36 3.01
N GLU A 728 15.83 19.29 3.81
CA GLU A 728 15.39 20.69 3.79
C GLU A 728 15.70 21.34 2.45
N ARG A 729 16.94 21.18 1.99
CA ARG A 729 17.39 21.80 0.75
C ARG A 729 16.69 21.24 -0.49
N VAL A 730 16.40 19.93 -0.53
CA VAL A 730 15.61 19.34 -1.62
C VAL A 730 14.19 19.91 -1.60
N ALA A 731 13.57 20.03 -0.42
CA ALA A 731 12.24 20.61 -0.32
C ALA A 731 12.23 22.08 -0.80
N ASP A 732 13.20 22.88 -0.39
CA ASP A 732 13.34 24.28 -0.84
C ASP A 732 13.51 24.37 -2.36
N LEU A 733 14.43 23.60 -2.94
CA LEU A 733 14.66 23.56 -4.38
C LEU A 733 13.43 23.17 -5.18
N LEU A 734 12.68 22.17 -4.72
CA LEU A 734 11.45 21.75 -5.41
C LEU A 734 10.33 22.80 -5.28
N LEU A 735 10.21 23.45 -4.12
CA LEU A 735 9.23 24.53 -3.92
C LEU A 735 9.58 25.77 -4.72
N GLU A 736 10.84 26.16 -4.83
CA GLU A 736 11.27 27.26 -5.70
C GLU A 736 10.87 27.03 -7.15
N MET A 737 10.89 25.78 -7.64
CA MET A 737 10.49 25.42 -9.00
C MET A 737 8.97 25.45 -9.20
N THR A 738 8.16 25.50 -8.17
CA THR A 738 6.70 25.64 -8.27
C THR A 738 6.28 27.10 -8.43
N ALA A 739 7.17 28.04 -8.16
CA ALA A 739 6.89 29.46 -8.34
C ALA A 739 6.77 29.82 -9.84
N PRO A 740 5.80 30.65 -10.23
CA PRO A 740 5.70 31.12 -11.61
C PRO A 740 6.97 31.87 -12.01
N VAL A 741 7.51 31.55 -13.19
CA VAL A 741 8.68 32.26 -13.74
C VAL A 741 8.32 33.74 -13.89
N SER A 742 8.79 34.57 -12.98
CA SER A 742 8.71 36.03 -13.15
C SER A 742 9.60 36.40 -14.34
N VAL A 743 8.96 36.82 -15.44
CA VAL A 743 9.67 37.43 -16.54
C VAL A 743 10.28 38.71 -16.00
N GLN A 744 11.57 38.69 -15.70
CA GLN A 744 12.34 39.95 -15.59
C GLN A 744 12.37 40.54 -16.99
N VAL A 745 11.48 41.49 -17.23
CA VAL A 745 11.60 42.43 -18.35
C VAL A 745 12.85 43.25 -18.05
N ALA A 746 13.90 42.96 -18.79
CA ALA A 746 15.09 43.85 -18.79
C ALA A 746 14.65 45.23 -19.21
N ALA A 747 14.80 46.20 -18.32
CA ALA A 747 14.67 47.62 -18.57
C ALA A 747 15.93 48.14 -19.26
#